data_1ab4bafd19035eb8c342540ae785597a
#
_entry.id   1ab4bafd19035eb8c342540ae785597a
#
_cell.length_a   1.000
_cell.length_b   1.000
_cell.length_c   1.000
_cell.angle_alpha   90.00
_cell.angle_beta   90.00
_cell.angle_gamma   90.00
#
_symmetry.space_group_name_H-M   'P 1'
#
loop_
_entity.id
_entity.type
_entity.pdbx_description
1 polymer ?
#
loop_
_entity_poly.entity_id
_entity_poly.type
_entity_poly.pdbx_seq_one_letter_code
_entity_poly.pdbx_strand_id
1 'polypeptide(L)'
;MLNLVEVQSGRRYIRIPMGNETPAKKGNGVIRYVMALVCVALLFIFLPRVWPQSSKEIVIEVTGTAEGAGTSQEIGFINGWAESVDGQTISYHSAVPGATDALIARAQRIAHSITWKTDLLPNSFAGDSYHLLWLAGLDFSGWAEDKTEHTFDFFINGKHWFTFKNFKDATARKWTAHGEDGAELSFNATTADKFGDLFGYMHLDLPKKDFPTGAPLTLSVVGHDDNSADWYMTFEYAFHFSPRVRVEPAEMRDGNTTAQVLRVSLDNLTEGRTVVIRADGRELVRGPLNVGGNIYRIPIPAVKAPEKMAIRFSVNGATAQTFPFDVTPVAPRTIYLVPYSHNDIGYTDYQPNVERKQWSNLEEGLRLAKETRTFPAEDRFKWNFETVWAMESYMRKSDEPQRKVVVDAIRDGELGVSALYANMLTGLANATEMSHFLDYSRTLQKDYGISVKTAVTSDVPGFTWGIVPTLAQSGVKYFAVGPNTGDRIGFTLETWGDKPFYWVSQSGKEKILIWVAGAGYSSFHEGSLSNLGDEKIMTMARQLQEKNYPYEMVYLPYTTGDNGPPDPTLSATVEGWNDRYVTPKLVIATHDQMFAEFEKRYGASLPEFRGDFTPYWEDGAASTASELALARRAVDQLIQGEALWSARAPGDYPRGDYDAAWRDIAFWDEHSWGADKSVDEPDLPIVKQEWEFKRKFAVDAAKSAEELLARAAATAPDSERTTFDVYNLSSWPRTDVVLLDAKKTFGDDAVADDQGPVPSQRLTTGELAVLVENVPPLGAKRLYVGMGKAFQRGSAVASADSLENDDIALHVSEQSGSIDSVRWKAKNISLVD
;
A
#
# COMPACT_ATOMS: atom_id res chain seq x y z
N MET A 1 23.99 19.20 -15.25
CA MET A 1 23.26 20.22 -15.99
C MET A 1 22.03 19.51 -16.58
N LEU A 2 20.91 19.59 -15.92
CA LEU A 2 19.65 19.08 -16.44
C LEU A 2 18.65 20.23 -16.36
N ASN A 3 18.16 20.62 -17.52
CA ASN A 3 17.15 21.68 -17.65
C ASN A 3 15.78 21.13 -17.29
N LEU A 4 15.17 21.76 -16.33
CA LEU A 4 13.76 21.62 -16.00
C LEU A 4 12.92 22.26 -17.13
N VAL A 5 11.99 21.49 -17.67
CA VAL A 5 10.93 21.98 -18.55
C VAL A 5 9.68 22.12 -17.70
N GLU A 6 9.26 23.33 -17.55
CA GLU A 6 8.01 23.74 -16.90
C GLU A 6 6.84 23.44 -17.85
N VAL A 7 5.87 22.64 -17.44
CA VAL A 7 4.64 22.42 -18.20
C VAL A 7 3.49 23.14 -17.49
N GLN A 8 3.10 24.28 -18.06
CA GLN A 8 1.87 24.98 -17.69
C GLN A 8 0.63 24.22 -18.13
N SER A 9 -0.24 23.88 -17.18
CA SER A 9 -1.55 23.27 -17.41
C SER A 9 -2.58 24.30 -17.89
N GLY A 10 -2.84 24.30 -19.19
CA GLY A 10 -3.95 25.06 -19.80
C GLY A 10 -5.22 24.20 -19.91
N ARG A 11 -6.23 24.48 -19.11
CA ARG A 11 -7.58 23.91 -19.27
C ARG A 11 -8.24 24.48 -20.53
N ARG A 12 -8.60 23.64 -21.48
CA ARG A 12 -9.53 23.98 -22.58
C ARG A 12 -10.87 23.31 -22.33
N TYR A 13 -11.89 24.12 -22.14
CA TYR A 13 -13.30 23.68 -22.17
C TYR A 13 -13.73 23.49 -23.64
N ILE A 14 -14.24 22.31 -23.95
CA ILE A 14 -14.92 22.06 -25.22
C ILE A 14 -16.40 22.37 -25.04
N ARG A 15 -16.91 23.38 -25.74
CA ARG A 15 -18.32 23.69 -25.87
C ARG A 15 -18.91 22.89 -27.03
N ILE A 16 -19.93 22.09 -26.74
CA ILE A 16 -20.77 21.45 -27.76
C ILE A 16 -21.95 22.38 -28.05
N PRO A 17 -22.24 22.76 -29.30
CA PRO A 17 -23.37 23.60 -29.60
C PRO A 17 -24.67 22.81 -29.68
N MET A 18 -25.69 23.26 -28.95
CA MET A 18 -27.07 22.77 -29.14
C MET A 18 -27.71 23.54 -30.28
N GLY A 19 -28.25 22.78 -31.24
CA GLY A 19 -28.98 23.29 -32.35
C GLY A 19 -30.39 23.79 -31.99
N ASN A 20 -30.77 24.88 -32.59
CA ASN A 20 -32.10 25.47 -32.55
C ASN A 20 -33.08 24.71 -33.48
N GLU A 21 -34.22 24.38 -33.00
CA GLU A 21 -35.44 24.31 -33.84
C GLU A 21 -36.64 24.91 -33.10
N THR A 22 -37.27 25.89 -33.70
CA THR A 22 -38.55 26.52 -33.33
C THR A 22 -39.57 26.25 -34.41
N PRO A 23 -40.81 26.68 -34.30
CA PRO A 23 -41.92 26.34 -33.40
C PRO A 23 -43.24 26.05 -34.16
N ALA A 24 -44.25 25.61 -33.49
CA ALA A 24 -45.64 25.70 -33.99
C ALA A 24 -46.68 25.97 -32.88
N LYS A 25 -47.55 26.94 -33.24
CA LYS A 25 -48.60 27.61 -32.46
C LYS A 25 -49.73 26.73 -32.02
N LYS A 26 -50.32 27.10 -30.86
CA LYS A 26 -51.77 27.28 -30.46
C LYS A 26 -51.90 26.88 -28.98
N GLY A 27 -52.59 27.50 -28.11
CA GLY A 27 -53.66 28.47 -28.10
C GLY A 27 -54.12 28.72 -26.65
N ASN A 28 -54.75 29.85 -26.47
CA ASN A 28 -55.26 30.43 -25.21
C ASN A 28 -55.99 29.48 -24.27
N GLY A 29 -55.62 29.49 -22.96
CA GLY A 29 -56.40 28.82 -21.91
C GLY A 29 -55.82 28.83 -20.48
N VAL A 30 -54.68 29.48 -20.22
CA VAL A 30 -53.95 29.32 -18.93
C VAL A 30 -53.88 30.59 -18.03
N ILE A 31 -54.52 31.70 -18.46
CA ILE A 31 -54.37 32.98 -17.70
C ILE A 31 -55.29 33.10 -16.45
N ARG A 32 -56.27 32.22 -16.24
CA ARG A 32 -57.18 32.29 -15.07
C ARG A 32 -56.77 31.41 -13.87
N TYR A 33 -55.82 30.49 -14.01
CA TYR A 33 -55.38 29.62 -12.90
C TYR A 33 -54.06 30.09 -12.24
N VAL A 34 -53.31 30.99 -12.84
CA VAL A 34 -52.02 31.44 -12.28
C VAL A 34 -52.23 32.54 -11.19
N MET A 35 -53.31 33.33 -11.26
CA MET A 35 -53.61 34.34 -10.21
C MET A 35 -54.12 33.73 -8.91
N ALA A 36 -54.78 32.56 -8.95
CA ALA A 36 -55.22 31.88 -7.71
C ALA A 36 -54.12 31.16 -6.97
N LEU A 37 -53.08 30.72 -7.66
CA LEU A 37 -51.89 30.05 -7.06
C LEU A 37 -50.87 31.02 -6.47
N VAL A 38 -50.75 32.23 -6.97
CA VAL A 38 -49.89 33.30 -6.44
C VAL A 38 -50.44 33.91 -5.14
N CYS A 39 -51.76 34.03 -4.98
CA CYS A 39 -52.34 34.46 -3.74
C CYS A 39 -52.32 33.44 -2.61
N VAL A 40 -52.27 32.16 -2.92
CA VAL A 40 -52.07 31.08 -1.92
C VAL A 40 -50.58 30.94 -1.51
N ALA A 41 -49.65 31.23 -2.44
CA ALA A 41 -48.21 31.19 -2.15
C ALA A 41 -47.76 32.41 -1.32
N LEU A 42 -48.42 33.55 -1.39
CA LEU A 42 -48.07 34.75 -0.60
C LEU A 42 -48.68 34.73 0.80
N LEU A 43 -49.67 33.86 1.11
CA LEU A 43 -50.19 33.68 2.44
C LEU A 43 -49.37 32.69 3.30
N PHE A 44 -48.43 31.99 2.71
CA PHE A 44 -47.53 31.08 3.46
C PHE A 44 -46.18 31.70 3.81
N ILE A 45 -45.91 32.98 3.44
CA ILE A 45 -44.60 33.65 3.68
C ILE A 45 -44.56 34.41 5.01
N PHE A 46 -45.66 34.62 5.71
CA PHE A 46 -45.75 35.39 6.98
C PHE A 46 -46.38 34.69 8.16
N LEU A 47 -46.48 33.38 8.18
CA LEU A 47 -46.68 32.64 9.43
C LEU A 47 -45.33 32.32 10.04
N PRO A 48 -45.04 32.74 11.29
CA PRO A 48 -43.87 32.22 11.99
C PRO A 48 -44.00 30.71 11.95
N ARG A 49 -43.04 30.01 11.32
CA ARG A 49 -42.95 28.54 11.42
C ARG A 49 -42.82 28.21 12.90
N VAL A 50 -43.97 27.91 13.53
CA VAL A 50 -43.98 27.23 14.83
C VAL A 50 -43.38 25.86 14.52
N TRP A 51 -42.18 25.66 14.94
CA TRP A 51 -41.54 24.34 14.97
C TRP A 51 -42.44 23.43 15.80
N PRO A 52 -42.78 22.20 15.35
CA PRO A 52 -43.49 21.28 16.22
C PRO A 52 -42.62 21.09 17.46
N GLN A 53 -43.25 21.25 18.65
CA GLN A 53 -42.64 21.04 19.96
C GLN A 53 -42.38 19.53 20.18
N SER A 54 -41.42 19.00 19.52
CA SER A 54 -40.69 17.76 19.91
C SER A 54 -39.33 17.76 19.22
N SER A 55 -38.61 18.87 19.23
CA SER A 55 -37.20 18.89 18.90
C SER A 55 -36.47 18.21 20.04
N LYS A 56 -36.01 16.98 19.79
CA LYS A 56 -35.05 16.25 20.59
C LYS A 56 -33.86 17.15 20.82
N GLU A 57 -33.79 17.79 21.95
CA GLU A 57 -32.81 18.86 22.21
C GLU A 57 -31.56 18.23 22.81
N ILE A 58 -30.43 18.53 22.22
CA ILE A 58 -29.12 18.19 22.78
C ILE A 58 -28.55 19.43 23.45
N VAL A 59 -28.23 19.32 24.74
CA VAL A 59 -27.71 20.41 25.55
C VAL A 59 -26.30 20.10 25.98
N ILE A 60 -25.37 21.00 25.68
CA ILE A 60 -23.97 20.93 26.11
C ILE A 60 -23.68 22.11 27.03
N GLU A 61 -23.32 21.81 28.26
CA GLU A 61 -22.92 22.78 29.26
C GLU A 61 -21.48 22.58 29.66
N VAL A 62 -20.68 23.62 29.59
CA VAL A 62 -19.32 23.65 30.12
C VAL A 62 -19.33 24.54 31.36
N THR A 63 -18.86 24.01 32.49
CA THR A 63 -18.74 24.75 33.75
C THR A 63 -17.30 24.69 34.25
N GLY A 64 -16.83 25.72 34.95
CA GLY A 64 -15.47 25.74 35.51
C GLY A 64 -15.21 26.98 36.32
N THR A 65 -14.05 27.09 36.95
CA THR A 65 -13.65 28.24 37.75
C THR A 65 -13.65 29.53 36.90
N ALA A 66 -14.08 30.63 37.50
CA ALA A 66 -14.28 31.92 36.82
C ALA A 66 -13.00 32.52 36.17
N GLU A 67 -11.83 32.07 36.57
CA GLU A 67 -10.54 32.52 36.02
C GLU A 67 -10.24 32.04 34.58
N GLY A 68 -11.07 31.22 33.97
CA GLY A 68 -10.93 30.74 32.58
C GLY A 68 -12.20 30.87 31.73
N ALA A 69 -13.19 31.65 32.17
CA ALA A 69 -14.49 31.74 31.51
C ALA A 69 -14.56 32.78 30.40
N GLY A 70 -13.44 33.41 30.04
CA GLY A 70 -13.37 34.39 28.97
C GLY A 70 -13.40 33.79 27.57
N THR A 71 -13.76 34.59 26.57
CA THR A 71 -13.49 34.29 25.16
C THR A 71 -11.97 34.20 24.97
N SER A 72 -11.49 33.55 23.89
CA SER A 72 -10.05 33.51 23.58
C SER A 72 -9.39 34.91 23.60
N GLN A 73 -10.13 35.95 23.26
CA GLN A 73 -9.68 37.35 23.33
C GLN A 73 -9.50 37.87 24.79
N GLU A 74 -10.28 37.39 25.76
CA GLU A 74 -10.19 37.87 27.15
C GLU A 74 -9.05 37.23 27.94
N ILE A 75 -8.65 36.03 27.58
CA ILE A 75 -7.57 35.27 28.28
C ILE A 75 -6.26 35.24 27.51
N GLY A 76 -6.16 35.91 26.36
CA GLY A 76 -4.93 36.02 25.54
C GLY A 76 -4.49 34.74 24.86
N PHE A 77 -5.35 33.70 24.82
CA PHE A 77 -5.07 32.49 24.07
C PHE A 77 -5.27 32.71 22.57
N ILE A 78 -4.30 32.18 21.79
CA ILE A 78 -4.23 32.37 20.34
C ILE A 78 -3.92 31.02 19.70
N ASN A 79 -4.55 30.72 18.56
CA ASN A 79 -4.10 29.60 17.76
C ASN A 79 -2.66 29.85 17.29
N GLY A 80 -1.79 28.96 17.65
CA GLY A 80 -0.39 28.98 17.24
C GLY A 80 -0.19 28.50 15.81
N TRP A 81 -1.23 27.92 15.17
CA TRP A 81 -1.23 27.60 13.74
C TRP A 81 -2.51 28.16 13.09
N ALA A 82 -2.35 28.87 11.98
CA ALA A 82 -3.45 29.36 11.16
C ALA A 82 -3.23 29.12 9.65
N GLU A 83 -1.99 29.21 9.18
CA GLU A 83 -1.64 29.08 7.76
C GLU A 83 -0.21 28.56 7.61
N SER A 84 -0.02 27.52 6.79
CA SER A 84 1.29 27.02 6.37
C SER A 84 1.89 27.97 5.34
N VAL A 85 3.19 28.32 5.47
CA VAL A 85 3.89 29.27 4.60
C VAL A 85 4.97 28.59 3.77
N ASP A 86 5.79 27.73 4.39
CA ASP A 86 6.91 27.03 3.72
C ASP A 86 7.25 25.75 4.48
N GLY A 87 7.74 24.76 3.73
CA GLY A 87 8.16 23.48 4.26
C GLY A 87 7.48 22.28 3.61
N GLN A 88 7.97 21.09 3.93
CA GLN A 88 7.39 19.84 3.46
C GLN A 88 6.12 19.51 4.25
N THR A 89 4.99 19.29 3.57
CA THR A 89 3.76 18.77 4.18
C THR A 89 3.72 17.26 4.06
N ILE A 90 3.34 16.60 5.15
CA ILE A 90 3.11 15.16 5.19
C ILE A 90 1.77 14.86 5.89
N SER A 91 1.25 13.66 5.69
CA SER A 91 0.11 13.15 6.45
C SER A 91 0.61 12.18 7.51
N TYR A 92 0.35 12.50 8.78
CA TYR A 92 0.79 11.69 9.93
C TYR A 92 -0.26 11.73 11.05
N HIS A 93 -0.21 10.77 11.99
CA HIS A 93 -1.11 10.78 13.15
C HIS A 93 -0.70 11.85 14.17
N SER A 94 -1.65 12.36 14.94
CA SER A 94 -1.43 13.42 15.95
C SER A 94 -2.06 13.09 17.30
N ALA A 95 -1.87 13.99 18.26
CA ALA A 95 -2.55 13.91 19.56
C ALA A 95 -4.08 14.11 19.48
N VAL A 96 -4.60 14.69 18.38
CA VAL A 96 -6.02 14.92 18.15
C VAL A 96 -6.46 14.10 16.94
N PRO A 97 -7.32 13.09 17.13
CA PRO A 97 -7.81 12.28 16.04
C PRO A 97 -8.44 13.11 14.90
N GLY A 98 -7.96 12.88 13.67
CA GLY A 98 -8.40 13.61 12.47
C GLY A 98 -7.65 14.91 12.18
N ALA A 99 -6.64 15.27 12.98
CA ALA A 99 -5.64 16.27 12.65
C ALA A 99 -4.41 15.55 12.09
N THR A 100 -4.33 15.39 10.76
CA THR A 100 -3.33 14.50 10.13
C THR A 100 -2.30 15.24 9.28
N ASP A 101 -2.64 16.40 8.75
CA ASP A 101 -1.73 17.14 7.89
C ASP A 101 -0.73 17.94 8.74
N ALA A 102 0.55 17.82 8.45
CA ALA A 102 1.62 18.44 9.23
C ALA A 102 2.75 18.94 8.35
N LEU A 103 3.37 20.05 8.77
CA LEU A 103 4.68 20.49 8.30
C LEU A 103 5.78 19.74 9.08
N ILE A 104 6.80 19.24 8.40
CA ILE A 104 7.91 18.48 8.99
C ILE A 104 9.24 19.18 8.77
N ALA A 105 10.00 19.39 9.87
CA ALA A 105 11.39 19.82 9.85
C ALA A 105 12.29 18.68 10.33
N ARG A 106 13.38 18.42 9.62
CA ARG A 106 14.33 17.32 9.91
C ARG A 106 15.69 17.84 10.37
N ALA A 107 16.39 17.03 11.16
CA ALA A 107 17.78 17.31 11.56
C ALA A 107 18.79 16.95 10.44
N GLN A 108 18.51 17.37 9.22
CA GLN A 108 19.32 17.14 8.02
C GLN A 108 19.15 18.30 7.03
N ARG A 109 20.00 18.36 6.03
CA ARG A 109 20.01 19.43 5.01
C ARG A 109 18.75 19.50 4.16
N ILE A 110 18.11 18.36 3.87
CA ILE A 110 16.88 18.25 3.07
C ILE A 110 15.67 18.34 4.03
N ALA A 111 14.67 19.19 3.69
CA ALA A 111 13.48 19.44 4.53
C ALA A 111 13.84 19.87 5.98
N HIS A 112 14.91 20.67 6.14
CA HIS A 112 15.41 21.09 7.45
C HIS A 112 14.58 22.20 8.12
N SER A 113 13.70 22.90 7.39
CA SER A 113 12.97 24.05 7.93
C SER A 113 11.51 24.03 7.55
N ILE A 114 10.68 24.56 8.45
CA ILE A 114 9.26 24.82 8.25
C ILE A 114 8.92 26.22 8.74
N THR A 115 7.89 26.82 8.12
CA THR A 115 7.40 28.15 8.48
C THR A 115 5.88 28.19 8.37
N TRP A 116 5.22 28.78 9.38
CA TRP A 116 3.76 28.95 9.42
C TRP A 116 3.40 30.27 10.09
N LYS A 117 2.12 30.67 10.03
CA LYS A 117 1.59 31.84 10.73
C LYS A 117 0.62 31.43 11.82
N THR A 118 0.56 32.25 12.86
CA THR A 118 -0.46 32.18 13.91
C THR A 118 -1.74 32.94 13.52
N ASP A 119 -2.79 32.79 14.31
CA ASP A 119 -3.88 33.74 14.31
C ASP A 119 -3.38 35.17 14.64
N LEU A 120 -4.19 36.17 14.34
CA LEU A 120 -3.90 37.59 14.65
C LEU A 120 -3.79 37.77 16.17
N LEU A 121 -2.73 38.45 16.61
CA LEU A 121 -2.64 38.90 18.00
C LEU A 121 -3.79 39.87 18.31
N PRO A 122 -4.55 39.71 19.43
CA PRO A 122 -5.72 40.49 19.70
C PRO A 122 -5.39 41.97 19.92
N ASN A 123 -6.18 42.86 19.33
CA ASN A 123 -6.00 44.32 19.44
C ASN A 123 -6.28 44.85 20.86
N SER A 124 -7.15 44.22 21.62
CA SER A 124 -7.48 44.57 22.98
C SER A 124 -7.40 43.32 23.84
N PHE A 125 -6.53 43.34 24.87
CA PHE A 125 -6.29 42.26 25.76
C PHE A 125 -5.76 42.78 27.09
N ALA A 126 -6.33 42.36 28.21
CA ALA A 126 -5.98 42.85 29.53
C ALA A 126 -4.73 42.23 30.18
N GLY A 127 -4.28 41.10 29.68
CA GLY A 127 -3.09 40.40 30.19
C GLY A 127 -1.76 41.00 29.72
N ASP A 128 -0.70 40.63 30.40
CA ASP A 128 0.68 41.05 30.10
C ASP A 128 1.43 40.11 29.15
N SER A 129 0.87 38.87 28.88
CA SER A 129 1.46 37.85 28.03
C SER A 129 0.45 37.27 27.04
N TYR A 130 0.87 37.00 25.81
CA TYR A 130 0.13 36.16 24.85
C TYR A 130 0.42 34.70 25.09
N HIS A 131 -0.62 33.85 25.00
CA HIS A 131 -0.51 32.39 25.16
C HIS A 131 -0.91 31.71 23.85
N LEU A 132 0.05 31.14 23.13
CA LEU A 132 -0.18 30.42 21.89
C LEU A 132 -0.16 28.92 22.11
N LEU A 133 -1.01 28.21 21.40
CA LEU A 133 -1.14 26.76 21.49
C LEU A 133 -1.28 26.15 20.09
N TRP A 134 -0.53 25.11 19.79
CA TRP A 134 -0.70 24.30 18.57
C TRP A 134 -0.34 22.83 18.82
N LEU A 135 -0.73 21.96 17.87
CA LEU A 135 -0.39 20.54 17.90
C LEU A 135 1.01 20.33 17.33
N ALA A 136 1.80 19.50 18.00
CA ALA A 136 3.16 19.17 17.58
C ALA A 136 3.48 17.68 17.77
N GLY A 137 4.48 17.22 17.04
CA GLY A 137 5.12 15.93 17.19
C GLY A 137 6.63 16.06 17.27
N LEU A 138 7.26 15.14 17.99
CA LEU A 138 8.71 15.05 18.16
C LEU A 138 9.15 13.60 18.02
N ASP A 139 10.14 13.37 17.18
CA ASP A 139 10.76 12.08 16.94
C ASP A 139 11.43 11.51 18.19
N PHE A 140 11.47 10.19 18.27
CA PHE A 140 12.13 9.45 19.34
C PHE A 140 13.49 8.92 18.88
N SER A 141 14.56 9.63 19.19
CA SER A 141 15.94 9.24 18.85
C SER A 141 16.47 7.99 19.58
N GLY A 142 15.67 7.37 20.44
CA GLY A 142 16.08 6.19 21.23
C GLY A 142 16.34 4.91 20.41
N TRP A 143 15.97 4.90 19.13
CA TRP A 143 16.21 3.83 18.17
C TRP A 143 17.61 3.88 17.54
N ALA A 144 18.23 5.05 17.49
CA ALA A 144 19.61 5.20 17.03
C ALA A 144 20.58 4.48 17.98
N GLU A 145 21.65 3.90 17.44
CA GLU A 145 22.66 3.20 18.25
C GLU A 145 23.30 4.12 19.29
N ASP A 146 23.53 5.40 18.94
CA ASP A 146 24.15 6.41 19.81
C ASP A 146 23.15 7.13 20.71
N LYS A 147 21.83 6.98 20.50
CA LYS A 147 20.74 7.67 21.20
C LYS A 147 20.97 9.19 21.29
N THR A 148 21.45 9.79 20.22
CA THR A 148 21.75 11.21 20.15
C THR A 148 20.47 12.01 19.95
N GLU A 149 20.22 12.99 20.83
CA GLU A 149 19.14 13.95 20.67
C GLU A 149 19.57 15.04 19.68
N HIS A 150 18.74 15.32 18.68
CA HIS A 150 19.01 16.33 17.66
C HIS A 150 18.38 17.67 18.01
N THR A 151 18.98 18.74 17.54
CA THR A 151 18.69 20.10 17.94
C THR A 151 17.85 20.82 16.87
N PHE A 152 16.89 21.61 17.34
CA PHE A 152 16.01 22.44 16.53
C PHE A 152 16.00 23.86 17.09
N ASP A 153 16.16 24.86 16.21
CA ASP A 153 16.06 26.27 16.53
C ASP A 153 14.68 26.82 16.17
N PHE A 154 14.11 27.59 17.09
CA PHE A 154 12.80 28.19 16.95
C PHE A 154 12.90 29.71 16.77
N PHE A 155 12.25 30.20 15.71
CA PHE A 155 12.27 31.62 15.32
C PHE A 155 10.88 32.23 15.38
N ILE A 156 10.81 33.48 15.81
CA ILE A 156 9.61 34.30 15.77
C ILE A 156 9.92 35.55 14.93
N ASN A 157 9.14 35.79 13.87
CA ASN A 157 9.36 36.89 12.92
C ASN A 157 10.81 36.96 12.40
N GLY A 158 11.44 35.80 12.16
CA GLY A 158 12.81 35.70 11.68
C GLY A 158 13.92 35.93 12.72
N LYS A 159 13.57 36.24 13.98
CA LYS A 159 14.53 36.32 15.09
C LYS A 159 14.55 34.98 15.82
N HIS A 160 15.74 34.43 16.13
CA HIS A 160 15.93 33.26 16.98
C HIS A 160 15.47 33.57 18.41
N TRP A 161 14.65 32.68 19.00
CA TRP A 161 14.13 32.83 20.36
C TRP A 161 14.43 31.65 21.27
N PHE A 162 14.35 30.42 20.74
CA PHE A 162 14.53 29.20 21.52
C PHE A 162 15.30 28.14 20.75
N THR A 163 15.95 27.26 21.49
CA THR A 163 16.53 26.02 20.99
C THR A 163 15.99 24.87 21.83
N PHE A 164 15.57 23.80 21.19
CA PHE A 164 15.06 22.59 21.86
C PHE A 164 15.59 21.34 21.17
N LYS A 165 15.34 20.17 21.77
CA LYS A 165 15.74 18.87 21.23
C LYS A 165 14.55 17.91 21.16
N ASN A 166 14.64 16.91 20.28
CA ASN A 166 13.78 15.76 20.34
C ASN A 166 14.12 14.87 21.57
N PHE A 167 13.42 13.75 21.77
CA PHE A 167 13.58 12.91 22.95
C PHE A 167 14.38 11.64 22.65
N LYS A 168 15.28 11.25 23.57
CA LYS A 168 15.88 9.91 23.61
C LYS A 168 15.32 9.01 24.71
N ASP A 169 14.49 9.56 25.58
CA ASP A 169 13.81 8.86 26.68
C ASP A 169 12.30 8.95 26.48
N ALA A 170 11.66 7.85 26.06
CA ALA A 170 10.22 7.78 25.81
C ALA A 170 9.36 8.05 27.06
N THR A 171 9.96 8.11 28.26
CA THR A 171 9.27 8.47 29.51
C THR A 171 9.22 9.99 29.72
N ALA A 172 10.08 10.76 29.06
CA ALA A 172 10.09 12.22 29.13
C ALA A 172 8.90 12.77 28.33
N ARG A 173 7.88 13.28 29.02
CA ARG A 173 6.62 13.74 28.40
C ARG A 173 6.51 15.26 28.30
N LYS A 174 7.43 16.00 28.90
CA LYS A 174 7.36 17.46 28.98
C LYS A 174 8.76 18.08 29.07
N TRP A 175 8.94 19.23 28.40
CA TRP A 175 10.08 20.10 28.57
C TRP A 175 9.66 21.57 28.42
N THR A 176 10.51 22.49 28.91
CA THR A 176 10.35 23.94 28.79
C THR A 176 11.70 24.57 28.44
N ALA A 177 11.68 25.44 27.43
CA ALA A 177 12.82 26.30 27.07
C ALA A 177 12.46 27.74 27.43
N HIS A 178 13.42 28.44 28.02
CA HIS A 178 13.27 29.83 28.44
C HIS A 178 13.97 30.76 27.45
N GLY A 179 13.28 31.81 27.04
CA GLY A 179 13.75 32.82 26.11
C GLY A 179 14.04 34.15 26.82
N GLU A 180 14.22 35.19 26.02
CA GLU A 180 14.45 36.56 26.52
C GLU A 180 13.16 37.12 27.19
N ASP A 181 13.31 38.03 28.11
CA ASP A 181 12.20 38.80 28.73
C ASP A 181 11.09 38.03 29.42
N GLY A 182 11.34 36.76 29.76
CA GLY A 182 10.38 35.85 30.38
C GLY A 182 9.47 35.12 29.36
N ALA A 183 9.86 35.09 28.09
CA ALA A 183 9.23 34.19 27.11
C ALA A 183 9.52 32.74 27.44
N GLU A 184 8.51 31.86 27.23
CA GLU A 184 8.65 30.43 27.48
C GLU A 184 8.06 29.62 26.30
N LEU A 185 8.81 28.60 25.84
CA LEU A 185 8.33 27.59 24.91
C LEU A 185 8.31 26.24 25.62
N SER A 186 7.17 25.57 25.65
CA SER A 186 7.06 24.25 26.28
C SER A 186 6.32 23.25 25.39
N PHE A 187 6.69 21.98 25.51
CA PHE A 187 6.01 20.87 24.90
C PHE A 187 5.44 19.94 25.98
N ASN A 188 4.22 19.47 25.77
CA ASN A 188 3.54 18.53 26.65
C ASN A 188 2.95 17.39 25.82
N ALA A 189 3.63 16.22 25.83
CA ALA A 189 3.17 15.04 25.13
C ALA A 189 1.98 14.40 25.83
N THR A 190 0.93 14.09 25.08
CA THR A 190 -0.28 13.39 25.56
C THR A 190 -0.32 11.95 25.07
N THR A 191 0.29 11.64 23.93
CA THR A 191 0.34 10.31 23.33
C THR A 191 1.76 9.98 22.88
N ALA A 192 2.05 8.67 22.77
CA ALA A 192 3.22 8.16 22.06
C ALA A 192 2.74 7.07 21.12
N ASP A 193 3.41 6.94 19.98
CA ASP A 193 3.13 5.85 19.04
C ASP A 193 4.00 4.61 19.36
N LYS A 194 3.92 3.59 18.49
CA LYS A 194 4.68 2.35 18.64
C LYS A 194 6.19 2.52 18.44
N PHE A 195 6.62 3.60 17.79
CA PHE A 195 8.02 3.93 17.58
C PHE A 195 8.58 4.73 18.75
N GLY A 196 7.74 5.18 19.68
CA GLY A 196 8.10 6.01 20.81
C GLY A 196 8.03 7.50 20.50
N ASP A 197 7.61 7.89 19.28
CA ASP A 197 7.41 9.26 18.87
C ASP A 197 6.32 9.93 19.71
N LEU A 198 6.54 11.17 20.08
CA LEU A 198 5.70 11.87 21.03
C LEU A 198 4.84 12.91 20.36
N PHE A 199 3.53 12.87 20.64
CA PHE A 199 2.55 13.82 20.12
C PHE A 199 1.83 14.53 21.24
N GLY A 200 1.66 15.84 21.09
CA GLY A 200 1.05 16.68 22.11
C GLY A 200 0.88 18.12 21.69
N TYR A 201 1.04 19.00 22.66
CA TYR A 201 0.79 20.42 22.49
C TYR A 201 2.07 21.23 22.76
N MET A 202 2.35 22.16 21.84
CA MET A 202 3.32 23.22 22.08
C MET A 202 2.58 24.42 22.65
N HIS A 203 3.14 25.00 23.70
CA HIS A 203 2.72 26.25 24.33
C HIS A 203 3.83 27.27 24.18
N LEU A 204 3.47 28.48 23.77
CA LEU A 204 4.37 29.61 23.65
C LEU A 204 3.80 30.79 24.42
N ASP A 205 4.47 31.21 25.48
CA ASP A 205 4.13 32.37 26.28
C ASP A 205 5.06 33.53 25.89
N LEU A 206 4.46 34.65 25.42
CA LEU A 206 5.21 35.79 24.92
C LEU A 206 4.83 37.05 25.66
N PRO A 207 5.78 37.87 26.15
CA PRO A 207 5.51 39.18 26.71
C PRO A 207 4.82 40.09 25.69
N LYS A 208 3.63 40.65 26.01
CA LYS A 208 2.85 41.49 25.12
C LYS A 208 3.62 42.73 24.65
N LYS A 209 4.51 43.26 25.48
CA LYS A 209 5.29 44.48 25.18
C LYS A 209 6.17 44.36 23.94
N ASP A 210 6.56 43.16 23.58
CA ASP A 210 7.56 42.88 22.55
C ASP A 210 6.92 42.61 21.17
N PHE A 211 5.59 42.51 21.10
CA PHE A 211 4.89 42.11 19.87
C PHE A 211 3.73 43.07 19.55
N PRO A 212 3.62 43.54 18.27
CA PRO A 212 2.55 44.44 17.86
C PRO A 212 1.20 43.71 17.80
N THR A 213 0.14 44.36 18.28
CA THR A 213 -1.23 43.85 18.20
C THR A 213 -1.78 43.93 16.78
N GLY A 214 -2.74 43.05 16.44
CA GLY A 214 -3.46 43.09 15.16
C GLY A 214 -2.71 42.45 13.99
N ALA A 215 -1.55 41.80 14.22
CA ALA A 215 -0.80 41.11 13.20
C ALA A 215 -0.58 39.65 13.63
N PRO A 216 -0.46 38.65 12.70
CA PRO A 216 -0.04 37.32 13.03
C PRO A 216 1.46 37.29 13.32
N LEU A 217 1.93 36.30 14.05
CA LEU A 217 3.35 35.95 14.13
C LEU A 217 3.69 35.02 13.00
N THR A 218 4.91 35.15 12.48
CA THR A 218 5.52 34.10 11.62
C THR A 218 6.44 33.29 12.51
N LEU A 219 6.12 32.01 12.63
CA LEU A 219 6.89 31.02 13.39
C LEU A 219 7.67 30.13 12.44
N SER A 220 8.91 29.79 12.79
CA SER A 220 9.71 28.85 12.00
C SER A 220 10.50 27.93 12.92
N VAL A 221 10.68 26.67 12.46
CA VAL A 221 11.58 25.70 13.08
C VAL A 221 12.62 25.28 12.06
N VAL A 222 13.88 25.25 12.49
CA VAL A 222 15.02 24.85 11.66
C VAL A 222 15.78 23.77 12.40
N GLY A 223 15.88 22.57 11.83
CA GLY A 223 16.71 21.48 12.35
C GLY A 223 18.19 21.74 12.07
N HIS A 224 19.07 21.34 12.99
CA HIS A 224 20.50 21.35 12.73
C HIS A 224 20.86 20.29 11.69
N ASP A 225 21.91 20.57 10.88
CA ASP A 225 22.38 19.62 9.85
C ASP A 225 23.27 18.54 10.48
N ASP A 226 22.66 17.63 11.21
CA ASP A 226 23.31 16.50 11.92
C ASP A 226 23.28 15.22 11.07
N ASN A 227 22.85 15.31 9.81
CA ASN A 227 22.65 14.19 8.90
C ASN A 227 21.71 13.10 9.47
N SER A 228 20.69 13.52 10.22
CA SER A 228 19.67 12.64 10.80
C SER A 228 18.28 12.92 10.21
N ALA A 229 17.52 11.85 10.02
CA ALA A 229 16.12 11.94 9.63
C ALA A 229 15.18 12.35 10.77
N ASP A 230 15.67 12.43 12.01
CA ASP A 230 14.91 12.84 13.19
C ASP A 230 14.22 14.17 12.96
N TRP A 231 13.02 14.32 13.48
CA TRP A 231 12.10 15.38 13.06
C TRP A 231 11.36 16.07 14.21
N TYR A 232 10.87 17.27 13.88
CA TYR A 232 9.83 18.02 14.56
C TYR A 232 8.67 18.27 13.58
N MET A 233 7.42 18.13 14.04
CA MET A 233 6.22 18.42 13.26
C MET A 233 5.33 19.48 13.89
N THR A 234 4.72 20.32 13.05
CA THR A 234 3.61 21.20 13.42
C THR A 234 2.38 20.79 12.61
N PHE A 235 1.28 20.40 13.29
CA PHE A 235 0.06 19.97 12.60
C PHE A 235 -0.80 21.16 12.15
N GLU A 236 -1.41 21.03 10.97
CA GLU A 236 -2.35 21.99 10.40
C GLU A 236 -3.70 21.91 11.14
N TYR A 237 -3.73 22.40 12.36
CA TYR A 237 -4.90 22.33 13.22
C TYR A 237 -5.13 23.62 13.98
N ALA A 238 -6.30 24.27 13.72
CA ALA A 238 -6.78 25.41 14.48
C ALA A 238 -7.78 24.96 15.56
N PHE A 239 -7.63 25.46 16.79
CA PHE A 239 -8.55 25.18 17.88
C PHE A 239 -9.88 25.92 17.71
N HIS A 240 -10.99 25.24 18.03
CA HIS A 240 -12.33 25.78 17.95
C HIS A 240 -13.03 25.70 19.31
N PHE A 241 -13.42 26.84 19.86
CA PHE A 241 -14.02 26.96 21.19
C PHE A 241 -15.55 26.79 21.18
N SER A 242 -16.16 26.69 20.00
CA SER A 242 -17.54 26.27 19.82
C SER A 242 -17.62 24.77 19.49
N PRO A 243 -18.70 24.06 19.87
CA PRO A 243 -18.84 22.67 19.55
C PRO A 243 -18.93 22.47 18.03
N ARG A 244 -18.07 21.58 17.53
CA ARG A 244 -18.20 21.02 16.18
C ARG A 244 -18.96 19.71 16.27
N VAL A 245 -19.99 19.55 15.46
CA VAL A 245 -20.82 18.36 15.45
C VAL A 245 -20.85 17.70 14.09
N ARG A 246 -20.84 16.38 14.11
CA ARG A 246 -20.95 15.56 12.92
C ARG A 246 -21.68 14.25 13.24
N VAL A 247 -22.66 13.91 12.42
CA VAL A 247 -23.27 12.58 12.50
C VAL A 247 -22.30 11.58 11.90
N GLU A 248 -21.94 10.57 12.68
CA GLU A 248 -21.07 9.49 12.20
C GLU A 248 -21.88 8.50 11.38
N PRO A 249 -21.27 7.83 10.37
CA PRO A 249 -21.91 6.77 9.61
C PRO A 249 -21.98 5.47 10.44
N ALA A 250 -22.54 5.58 11.65
CA ALA A 250 -22.57 4.52 12.63
C ALA A 250 -23.89 4.54 13.43
N GLU A 251 -24.28 3.34 13.86
CA GLU A 251 -25.33 3.15 14.84
C GLU A 251 -24.80 2.39 16.06
N MET A 252 -25.19 2.82 17.25
CA MET A 252 -24.79 2.21 18.51
C MET A 252 -26.00 1.65 19.27
N ARG A 253 -25.75 0.76 20.20
CA ARG A 253 -26.77 0.25 21.12
C ARG A 253 -27.12 1.31 22.16
N ASP A 254 -28.37 1.57 22.37
CA ASP A 254 -28.88 2.43 23.45
C ASP A 254 -29.99 1.66 24.22
N GLY A 255 -29.58 0.92 25.24
CA GLY A 255 -30.44 -0.05 25.92
C GLY A 255 -30.92 -1.14 24.94
N ASN A 256 -32.25 -1.24 24.78
CA ASN A 256 -32.89 -2.21 23.87
C ASN A 256 -33.15 -1.63 22.46
N THR A 257 -32.66 -0.42 22.17
CA THR A 257 -32.89 0.28 20.91
C THR A 257 -31.57 0.55 20.21
N THR A 258 -31.63 0.98 18.95
CA THR A 258 -30.49 1.44 18.16
C THR A 258 -30.56 2.95 18.00
N ALA A 259 -29.45 3.63 18.17
CA ALA A 259 -29.30 5.07 18.03
C ALA A 259 -28.19 5.40 17.03
N GLN A 260 -28.33 6.49 16.28
CA GLN A 260 -27.23 7.02 15.47
C GLN A 260 -26.18 7.68 16.38
N VAL A 261 -24.97 7.79 15.89
CA VAL A 261 -23.84 8.35 16.64
C VAL A 261 -23.61 9.80 16.23
N LEU A 262 -23.72 10.71 17.19
CA LEU A 262 -23.28 12.09 17.01
C LEU A 262 -21.89 12.27 17.63
N ARG A 263 -20.92 12.69 16.81
CA ARG A 263 -19.61 13.14 17.28
C ARG A 263 -19.68 14.62 17.64
N VAL A 264 -19.33 14.92 18.88
CA VAL A 264 -19.19 16.27 19.39
C VAL A 264 -17.73 16.51 19.68
N SER A 265 -17.11 17.50 19.04
CA SER A 265 -15.74 17.93 19.33
C SER A 265 -15.74 19.27 20.03
N LEU A 266 -15.04 19.34 21.16
CA LEU A 266 -14.87 20.54 21.97
C LEU A 266 -13.39 20.75 22.25
N ASP A 267 -12.84 21.88 21.85
CA ASP A 267 -11.48 22.26 22.23
C ASP A 267 -11.53 23.10 23.52
N ASN A 268 -10.55 22.86 24.40
CA ASN A 268 -10.46 23.56 25.68
C ASN A 268 -9.01 23.96 25.95
N LEU A 269 -8.79 25.15 26.44
CA LEU A 269 -7.44 25.69 26.70
C LEU A 269 -7.10 25.81 28.19
N THR A 270 -8.07 25.54 29.09
CA THR A 270 -7.86 25.75 30.53
C THR A 270 -8.20 24.52 31.33
N GLU A 271 -7.44 24.26 32.38
CA GLU A 271 -7.73 23.20 33.36
C GLU A 271 -8.95 23.53 34.21
N GLY A 272 -9.50 22.52 34.92
CA GLY A 272 -10.54 22.68 35.90
C GLY A 272 -11.95 22.87 35.33
N ARG A 273 -12.17 22.64 34.04
CA ARG A 273 -13.52 22.67 33.41
C ARG A 273 -14.17 21.31 33.44
N THR A 274 -15.49 21.30 33.49
CA THR A 274 -16.35 20.12 33.40
C THR A 274 -17.33 20.30 32.26
N VAL A 275 -17.52 19.26 31.45
CA VAL A 275 -18.55 19.18 30.44
C VAL A 275 -19.71 18.31 30.92
N VAL A 276 -20.94 18.72 30.60
CA VAL A 276 -22.15 17.92 30.75
C VAL A 276 -22.90 17.91 29.43
N ILE A 277 -23.18 16.74 28.89
CA ILE A 277 -23.97 16.56 27.66
C ILE A 277 -25.24 15.83 28.00
N ARG A 278 -26.38 16.38 27.61
CA ARG A 278 -27.74 15.79 27.79
C ARG A 278 -28.43 15.71 26.44
N ALA A 279 -29.18 14.63 26.22
CA ALA A 279 -30.15 14.52 25.13
C ALA A 279 -31.52 14.15 25.70
N ASP A 280 -32.56 14.86 25.30
CA ASP A 280 -33.93 14.70 25.78
C ASP A 280 -34.03 14.67 27.31
N GLY A 281 -33.23 15.52 28.00
CA GLY A 281 -33.13 15.60 29.44
C GLY A 281 -32.33 14.49 30.14
N ARG A 282 -31.93 13.44 29.45
CA ARG A 282 -31.04 12.37 29.95
C ARG A 282 -29.57 12.81 29.90
N GLU A 283 -28.88 12.74 31.03
CA GLU A 283 -27.44 12.99 31.08
C GLU A 283 -26.68 11.82 30.44
N LEU A 284 -25.90 12.11 29.40
CA LEU A 284 -25.12 11.12 28.65
C LEU A 284 -23.63 11.17 29.02
N VAL A 285 -23.12 12.37 29.28
CA VAL A 285 -21.72 12.62 29.61
C VAL A 285 -21.63 13.61 30.76
N ARG A 286 -20.79 13.30 31.74
CA ARG A 286 -20.33 14.24 32.77
C ARG A 286 -18.89 13.91 33.12
N GLY A 287 -18.00 14.84 32.95
CA GLY A 287 -16.60 14.63 33.27
C GLY A 287 -15.72 15.85 33.07
N PRO A 288 -14.43 15.77 33.38
CA PRO A 288 -13.49 16.83 33.10
C PRO A 288 -13.39 17.08 31.60
N LEU A 289 -13.24 18.35 31.24
CA LEU A 289 -12.91 18.78 29.88
C LEU A 289 -11.40 19.01 29.88
N ASN A 290 -10.67 18.11 29.21
CA ASN A 290 -9.22 18.14 29.16
C ASN A 290 -8.72 19.33 28.35
N VAL A 291 -7.53 19.83 28.66
CA VAL A 291 -6.85 20.84 27.80
C VAL A 291 -6.52 20.18 26.47
N GLY A 292 -6.81 20.91 25.38
CA GLY A 292 -6.72 20.44 24.01
C GLY A 292 -8.04 19.97 23.42
N GLY A 293 -7.99 19.05 22.45
CA GLY A 293 -9.19 18.52 21.77
C GLY A 293 -9.90 17.44 22.58
N ASN A 294 -11.23 17.54 22.70
CA ASN A 294 -12.07 16.55 23.34
C ASN A 294 -13.12 16.03 22.35
N ILE A 295 -13.33 14.74 22.30
CA ILE A 295 -14.28 14.08 21.40
C ILE A 295 -15.25 13.23 22.21
N TYR A 296 -16.53 13.46 22.02
CA TYR A 296 -17.64 12.69 22.62
C TYR A 296 -18.48 12.08 21.52
N ARG A 297 -18.76 10.79 21.63
CA ARG A 297 -19.70 10.08 20.76
C ARG A 297 -20.95 9.77 21.57
N ILE A 298 -22.07 10.38 21.21
CA ILE A 298 -23.31 10.28 21.95
C ILE A 298 -24.41 9.71 21.07
N PRO A 299 -25.35 8.93 21.66
CA PRO A 299 -26.51 8.43 20.94
C PRO A 299 -27.51 9.56 20.65
N ILE A 300 -27.96 9.60 19.39
CA ILE A 300 -29.11 10.40 18.95
C ILE A 300 -30.12 9.48 18.28
N PRO A 301 -31.44 9.85 18.27
CA PRO A 301 -32.44 9.00 17.63
C PRO A 301 -32.11 8.72 16.18
N ALA A 302 -32.23 7.44 15.79
CA ALA A 302 -32.06 7.02 14.41
C ALA A 302 -33.17 7.58 13.52
N VAL A 303 -32.81 8.16 12.37
CA VAL A 303 -33.77 8.73 11.43
C VAL A 303 -33.96 7.82 10.22
N LYS A 304 -35.18 7.80 9.66
CA LYS A 304 -35.53 7.05 8.43
C LYS A 304 -35.46 7.90 7.17
N ALA A 305 -35.42 9.22 7.32
CA ALA A 305 -35.30 10.22 6.27
C ALA A 305 -34.46 11.39 6.81
N PRO A 306 -33.87 12.23 5.95
CA PRO A 306 -33.11 13.38 6.41
C PRO A 306 -33.92 14.31 7.32
N GLU A 307 -33.37 14.63 8.47
CA GLU A 307 -33.96 15.50 9.48
C GLU A 307 -32.96 16.58 9.94
N LYS A 308 -33.46 17.70 10.48
CA LYS A 308 -32.64 18.73 11.11
C LYS A 308 -32.76 18.62 12.63
N MET A 309 -31.61 18.65 13.29
CA MET A 309 -31.48 18.72 14.75
C MET A 309 -30.64 19.94 15.15
N ALA A 310 -30.59 20.25 16.44
CA ALA A 310 -29.77 21.34 16.95
C ALA A 310 -29.16 21.01 18.31
N ILE A 311 -27.98 21.58 18.54
CA ILE A 311 -27.34 21.61 19.85
C ILE A 311 -27.49 22.98 20.48
N ARG A 312 -27.84 23.04 21.77
CA ARG A 312 -27.69 24.22 22.62
C ARG A 312 -26.41 24.11 23.42
N PHE A 313 -25.53 25.09 23.26
CA PHE A 313 -24.25 25.17 23.95
C PHE A 313 -24.19 26.39 24.86
N SER A 314 -23.74 26.19 26.09
CA SER A 314 -23.51 27.30 27.04
C SER A 314 -22.24 27.05 27.86
N VAL A 315 -21.60 28.13 28.27
CA VAL A 315 -20.46 28.12 29.18
C VAL A 315 -20.82 28.94 30.44
N ASN A 316 -20.62 28.36 31.61
CA ASN A 316 -20.89 28.98 32.93
C ASN A 316 -22.28 29.67 33.06
N GLY A 317 -23.30 29.06 32.42
CA GLY A 317 -24.64 29.61 32.44
C GLY A 317 -24.91 30.87 31.58
N ALA A 318 -23.98 31.22 30.72
CA ALA A 318 -24.18 32.27 29.71
C ALA A 318 -25.33 31.92 28.76
N THR A 319 -25.81 32.94 28.00
CA THR A 319 -26.86 32.73 26.99
C THR A 319 -26.47 31.64 26.01
N ALA A 320 -27.30 30.58 25.91
CA ALA A 320 -27.02 29.44 25.07
C ALA A 320 -26.99 29.80 23.58
N GLN A 321 -25.98 29.36 22.88
CA GLN A 321 -25.89 29.41 21.42
C GLN A 321 -26.49 28.14 20.81
N THR A 322 -27.13 28.24 19.65
CA THR A 322 -27.76 27.09 18.97
C THR A 322 -27.04 26.78 17.66
N PHE A 323 -26.62 25.53 17.48
CA PHE A 323 -25.91 25.01 16.32
C PHE A 323 -26.78 23.96 15.62
N PRO A 324 -27.41 24.27 14.46
CA PRO A 324 -28.18 23.31 13.67
C PRO A 324 -27.24 22.35 12.91
N PHE A 325 -27.68 21.12 12.73
CA PHE A 325 -27.00 20.11 11.92
C PHE A 325 -28.01 19.18 11.24
N ASP A 326 -27.57 18.57 10.12
CA ASP A 326 -28.39 17.63 9.37
C ASP A 326 -28.06 16.19 9.81
N VAL A 327 -29.11 15.36 9.94
CA VAL A 327 -29.03 13.94 10.26
C VAL A 327 -29.62 13.16 9.10
N THR A 328 -28.84 12.23 8.54
CA THR A 328 -29.25 11.36 7.45
C THR A 328 -29.25 9.90 7.92
N PRO A 329 -30.08 9.02 7.31
CA PRO A 329 -30.05 7.59 7.63
C PRO A 329 -28.67 6.98 7.42
N VAL A 330 -28.26 6.09 8.30
CA VAL A 330 -26.99 5.36 8.21
C VAL A 330 -27.18 4.10 7.37
N ALA A 331 -26.34 3.89 6.36
CA ALA A 331 -26.28 2.64 5.62
C ALA A 331 -25.59 1.56 6.46
N PRO A 332 -26.16 0.35 6.61
CA PRO A 332 -25.53 -0.72 7.34
C PRO A 332 -24.22 -1.15 6.63
N ARG A 333 -23.18 -1.42 7.43
CA ARG A 333 -21.89 -1.89 6.93
C ARG A 333 -21.33 -3.00 7.81
N THR A 334 -20.63 -3.94 7.18
CA THR A 334 -19.83 -4.96 7.84
C THR A 334 -18.41 -4.87 7.34
N ILE A 335 -17.46 -4.59 8.21
CA ILE A 335 -16.03 -4.48 7.90
C ILE A 335 -15.39 -5.81 8.25
N TYR A 336 -14.81 -6.46 7.25
CA TYR A 336 -14.06 -7.70 7.41
C TYR A 336 -12.60 -7.36 7.65
N LEU A 337 -12.16 -7.52 8.89
CA LEU A 337 -10.76 -7.45 9.28
C LEU A 337 -10.10 -8.79 8.92
N VAL A 338 -9.07 -8.76 8.10
CA VAL A 338 -8.37 -9.95 7.65
C VAL A 338 -6.92 -9.89 8.11
N PRO A 339 -6.61 -10.50 9.29
CA PRO A 339 -5.27 -10.41 9.87
C PRO A 339 -4.27 -11.30 9.15
N TYR A 340 -3.10 -10.74 8.83
CA TYR A 340 -1.94 -11.44 8.28
C TYR A 340 -0.67 -10.62 8.54
N SER A 341 0.49 -11.17 8.21
CA SER A 341 1.77 -10.46 8.20
C SER A 341 2.16 -10.18 6.76
N HIS A 342 2.46 -8.92 6.41
CA HIS A 342 3.13 -8.64 5.15
C HIS A 342 4.52 -9.27 5.16
N ASN A 343 4.88 -9.91 4.04
CA ASN A 343 6.10 -10.69 3.94
C ASN A 343 7.13 -9.97 3.05
N ASP A 344 8.09 -9.30 3.68
CA ASP A 344 9.35 -8.93 3.05
C ASP A 344 10.36 -10.06 3.29
N ILE A 345 10.83 -10.70 2.22
CA ILE A 345 11.85 -11.75 2.33
C ILE A 345 13.24 -11.10 2.21
N GLY A 346 13.70 -10.47 3.28
CA GLY A 346 14.80 -9.51 3.33
C GLY A 346 14.28 -8.09 3.49
N TYR A 347 14.96 -7.11 2.92
CA TYR A 347 14.70 -5.68 2.92
C TYR A 347 14.74 -5.03 4.31
N THR A 348 13.80 -5.33 5.21
CA THR A 348 13.72 -4.80 6.58
C THR A 348 14.53 -5.60 7.60
N ASP A 349 14.96 -6.83 7.28
CA ASP A 349 15.78 -7.70 8.13
C ASP A 349 16.38 -8.83 7.28
N TYR A 350 17.47 -9.42 7.78
CA TYR A 350 18.14 -10.56 7.14
C TYR A 350 17.18 -11.73 6.91
N GLN A 351 17.14 -12.28 5.70
CA GLN A 351 16.15 -13.26 5.24
C GLN A 351 15.93 -14.44 6.20
N PRO A 352 16.97 -15.10 6.80
CA PRO A 352 16.76 -16.14 7.79
C PRO A 352 16.13 -15.66 9.11
N ASN A 353 16.25 -14.38 9.45
CA ASN A 353 15.55 -13.80 10.59
C ASN A 353 14.06 -13.65 10.27
N VAL A 354 13.75 -13.16 9.07
CA VAL A 354 12.38 -13.04 8.58
C VAL A 354 11.68 -14.40 8.60
N GLU A 355 12.34 -15.46 8.12
CA GLU A 355 11.78 -16.82 8.15
C GLU A 355 11.40 -17.23 9.58
N ARG A 356 12.27 -16.99 10.57
CA ARG A 356 11.98 -17.29 11.98
C ARG A 356 10.85 -16.43 12.55
N LYS A 357 10.77 -15.15 12.18
CA LYS A 357 9.66 -14.28 12.56
C LYS A 357 8.33 -14.84 12.06
N GLN A 358 8.26 -15.24 10.79
CA GLN A 358 7.03 -15.79 10.21
C GLN A 358 6.62 -17.12 10.84
N TRP A 359 7.58 -17.97 11.27
CA TRP A 359 7.24 -19.15 12.06
C TRP A 359 6.64 -18.81 13.42
N SER A 360 7.23 -17.82 14.10
CA SER A 360 6.69 -17.34 15.39
C SER A 360 5.30 -16.71 15.22
N ASN A 361 5.07 -15.97 14.12
CA ASN A 361 3.76 -15.40 13.79
C ASN A 361 2.70 -16.49 13.56
N LEU A 362 3.06 -17.59 12.89
CA LEU A 362 2.16 -18.73 12.73
C LEU A 362 1.82 -19.37 14.09
N GLU A 363 2.82 -19.63 14.92
CA GLU A 363 2.62 -20.26 16.25
C GLU A 363 1.75 -19.38 17.15
N GLU A 364 1.98 -18.05 17.13
CA GLU A 364 1.18 -17.09 17.87
C GLU A 364 -0.24 -16.99 17.31
N GLY A 365 -0.42 -16.97 15.99
CA GLY A 365 -1.72 -16.99 15.33
C GLY A 365 -2.55 -18.22 15.72
N LEU A 366 -1.93 -19.40 15.73
CA LEU A 366 -2.57 -20.65 16.19
C LEU A 366 -2.96 -20.59 17.68
N ARG A 367 -2.11 -20.01 18.53
CA ARG A 367 -2.39 -19.83 19.96
C ARG A 367 -3.60 -18.94 20.16
N LEU A 368 -3.63 -17.76 19.51
CA LEU A 368 -4.73 -16.80 19.61
C LEU A 368 -6.03 -17.36 19.04
N ALA A 369 -6.01 -18.05 17.91
CA ALA A 369 -7.19 -18.73 17.35
C ALA A 369 -7.79 -19.72 18.35
N LYS A 370 -6.93 -20.55 18.98
CA LYS A 370 -7.37 -21.50 20.00
C LYS A 370 -7.95 -20.83 21.25
N GLU A 371 -7.33 -19.77 21.75
CA GLU A 371 -7.77 -19.06 22.97
C GLU A 371 -9.12 -18.36 22.79
N THR A 372 -9.40 -17.88 21.59
CA THR A 372 -10.62 -17.12 21.28
C THR A 372 -11.80 -18.00 20.79
N ARG A 373 -11.70 -19.32 20.80
CA ARG A 373 -12.78 -20.23 20.35
C ARG A 373 -14.09 -20.05 21.09
N THR A 374 -14.05 -19.51 22.32
CA THR A 374 -15.25 -19.23 23.13
C THR A 374 -15.93 -17.91 22.81
N PHE A 375 -15.29 -17.03 22.04
CA PHE A 375 -15.84 -15.75 21.62
C PHE A 375 -16.97 -15.97 20.59
N PRO A 376 -17.85 -14.96 20.36
CA PRO A 376 -18.77 -14.96 19.21
C PRO A 376 -18.04 -15.28 17.91
N ALA A 377 -18.70 -15.94 16.98
CA ALA A 377 -18.04 -16.49 15.78
C ALA A 377 -17.33 -15.42 14.93
N GLU A 378 -17.89 -14.22 14.89
CA GLU A 378 -17.35 -13.05 14.20
C GLU A 378 -16.14 -12.41 14.88
N ASP A 379 -15.97 -12.59 16.18
CA ASP A 379 -14.93 -11.97 17.01
C ASP A 379 -13.75 -12.92 17.25
N ARG A 380 -13.86 -14.21 16.85
CA ARG A 380 -12.82 -15.21 17.01
C ARG A 380 -11.61 -14.85 16.17
N PHE A 381 -10.42 -14.95 16.77
CA PHE A 381 -9.19 -14.72 16.06
C PHE A 381 -9.02 -15.69 14.89
N LYS A 382 -8.58 -15.17 13.76
CA LYS A 382 -8.17 -15.94 12.59
C LYS A 382 -6.86 -15.37 12.08
N TRP A 383 -6.02 -16.21 11.51
CA TRP A 383 -4.76 -15.78 10.91
C TRP A 383 -4.73 -16.18 9.45
N ASN A 384 -4.10 -15.38 8.60
CA ASN A 384 -3.95 -15.69 7.18
C ASN A 384 -2.47 -15.70 6.80
N PHE A 385 -2.09 -16.67 6.00
CA PHE A 385 -0.85 -16.56 5.24
C PHE A 385 -1.08 -15.65 4.04
N GLU A 386 -0.30 -14.56 3.95
CA GLU A 386 -0.24 -13.74 2.74
C GLU A 386 0.33 -14.56 1.58
N THR A 387 1.42 -15.28 1.85
CA THR A 387 2.15 -16.14 0.93
C THR A 387 2.55 -17.44 1.61
N VAL A 388 2.82 -18.51 0.85
CA VAL A 388 2.96 -19.85 1.45
C VAL A 388 4.40 -20.31 1.68
N TRP A 389 5.42 -19.53 1.33
CA TRP A 389 6.83 -19.91 1.50
C TRP A 389 7.18 -20.21 2.96
N ALA A 390 6.74 -19.35 3.88
CA ALA A 390 7.01 -19.55 5.31
C ALA A 390 6.24 -20.74 5.88
N MET A 391 5.01 -20.99 5.38
CA MET A 391 4.27 -22.20 5.72
C MET A 391 5.00 -23.45 5.22
N GLU A 392 5.48 -23.47 3.96
CA GLU A 392 6.24 -24.61 3.43
C GLU A 392 7.48 -24.89 4.28
N SER A 393 8.26 -23.86 4.60
CA SER A 393 9.46 -24.00 5.40
C SER A 393 9.16 -24.49 6.82
N TYR A 394 8.09 -23.99 7.44
CA TYR A 394 7.61 -24.46 8.74
C TYR A 394 7.20 -25.95 8.70
N MET A 395 6.41 -26.32 7.71
CA MET A 395 5.94 -27.71 7.53
C MET A 395 7.10 -28.67 7.28
N ARG A 396 8.16 -28.26 6.57
CA ARG A 396 9.36 -29.09 6.36
C ARG A 396 10.11 -29.37 7.65
N LYS A 397 10.25 -28.39 8.54
CA LYS A 397 10.98 -28.57 9.82
C LYS A 397 10.15 -29.26 10.90
N SER A 398 8.82 -29.23 10.78
CA SER A 398 7.87 -29.70 11.79
C SER A 398 7.76 -31.20 11.83
N ASP A 399 7.48 -31.76 13.00
CA ASP A 399 7.07 -33.17 13.16
C ASP A 399 5.59 -33.37 12.76
N GLU A 400 5.14 -34.63 12.70
CA GLU A 400 3.77 -34.95 12.25
C GLU A 400 2.67 -34.34 13.15
N PRO A 401 2.78 -34.36 14.49
CA PRO A 401 1.83 -33.65 15.35
C PRO A 401 1.71 -32.13 15.05
N GLN A 402 2.83 -31.46 14.85
CA GLN A 402 2.85 -30.02 14.52
C GLN A 402 2.18 -29.75 13.15
N ARG A 403 2.51 -30.55 12.12
CA ARG A 403 1.85 -30.46 10.80
C ARG A 403 0.35 -30.64 10.90
N LYS A 404 -0.08 -31.62 11.70
CA LYS A 404 -1.50 -31.88 11.94
C LYS A 404 -2.22 -30.68 12.54
N VAL A 405 -1.62 -29.97 13.50
CA VAL A 405 -2.21 -28.76 14.10
C VAL A 405 -2.46 -27.69 13.03
N VAL A 406 -1.49 -27.44 12.15
CA VAL A 406 -1.63 -26.46 11.05
C VAL A 406 -2.75 -26.88 10.09
N VAL A 407 -2.76 -28.15 9.66
CA VAL A 407 -3.75 -28.69 8.72
C VAL A 407 -5.17 -28.64 9.32
N ASP A 408 -5.34 -29.01 10.59
CA ASP A 408 -6.63 -28.95 11.27
C ASP A 408 -7.12 -27.49 11.39
N ALA A 409 -6.27 -26.54 11.77
CA ALA A 409 -6.63 -25.13 11.85
C ALA A 409 -7.06 -24.54 10.49
N ILE A 410 -6.45 -24.99 9.38
CA ILE A 410 -6.91 -24.59 8.03
C ILE A 410 -8.31 -25.16 7.75
N ARG A 411 -8.53 -26.45 8.07
CA ARG A 411 -9.84 -27.11 7.86
C ARG A 411 -10.95 -26.51 8.71
N ASP A 412 -10.61 -26.07 9.93
CA ASP A 412 -11.54 -25.43 10.86
C ASP A 412 -11.81 -23.95 10.48
N GLY A 413 -11.10 -23.41 9.48
CA GLY A 413 -11.22 -22.03 9.02
C GLY A 413 -10.63 -21.01 10.00
N GLU A 414 -9.72 -21.44 10.87
CA GLU A 414 -8.94 -20.60 11.79
C GLU A 414 -7.69 -20.03 11.10
N LEU A 415 -7.13 -20.78 10.11
CA LEU A 415 -6.04 -20.31 9.24
C LEU A 415 -6.52 -20.19 7.79
N GLY A 416 -6.28 -19.02 7.18
CA GLY A 416 -6.40 -18.80 5.75
C GLY A 416 -5.09 -19.06 5.03
N VAL A 417 -5.15 -19.58 3.79
CA VAL A 417 -3.98 -19.91 2.97
C VAL A 417 -4.07 -19.20 1.64
N SER A 418 -2.98 -18.54 1.24
CA SER A 418 -2.83 -17.93 -0.10
C SER A 418 -2.32 -18.94 -1.13
N ALA A 419 -2.60 -18.67 -2.40
CA ALA A 419 -2.16 -19.50 -3.50
C ALA A 419 -0.70 -19.23 -3.91
N LEU A 420 -0.24 -17.99 -3.81
CA LEU A 420 1.08 -17.57 -4.27
C LEU A 420 2.19 -17.96 -3.30
N TYR A 421 3.33 -18.35 -3.87
CA TYR A 421 4.49 -18.73 -3.09
C TYR A 421 5.09 -17.57 -2.29
N ALA A 422 5.21 -16.41 -2.92
CA ALA A 422 5.68 -15.15 -2.34
C ALA A 422 4.94 -13.97 -2.99
N ASN A 423 5.26 -12.73 -2.63
CA ASN A 423 4.77 -11.53 -3.31
C ASN A 423 5.55 -11.35 -4.62
N MET A 424 4.98 -11.84 -5.73
CA MET A 424 5.69 -12.02 -6.98
C MET A 424 5.64 -10.79 -7.88
N LEU A 425 6.77 -10.42 -8.48
CA LEU A 425 6.86 -9.46 -9.58
C LEU A 425 6.52 -10.17 -10.90
N THR A 426 5.26 -10.23 -11.24
CA THR A 426 4.74 -11.03 -12.37
C THR A 426 5.18 -10.56 -13.73
N GLY A 427 5.64 -9.31 -13.90
CA GLY A 427 6.17 -8.79 -15.15
C GLY A 427 7.54 -9.36 -15.52
N LEU A 428 8.29 -9.92 -14.54
CA LEU A 428 9.55 -10.63 -14.80
C LEU A 428 9.30 -12.06 -15.30
N ALA A 429 8.15 -12.65 -14.99
CA ALA A 429 7.87 -14.06 -15.14
C ALA A 429 7.23 -14.42 -16.48
N ASN A 430 7.61 -15.54 -17.07
CA ASN A 430 6.89 -16.16 -18.16
C ASN A 430 5.72 -17.05 -17.66
N ALA A 431 4.91 -17.60 -18.57
CA ALA A 431 3.76 -18.41 -18.20
C ALA A 431 4.12 -19.68 -17.41
N THR A 432 5.29 -20.29 -17.68
CA THR A 432 5.77 -21.48 -16.95
C THR A 432 6.16 -21.12 -15.53
N GLU A 433 6.90 -20.04 -15.34
CA GLU A 433 7.26 -19.53 -14.00
C GLU A 433 6.02 -19.21 -13.18
N MET A 434 5.05 -18.49 -13.76
CA MET A 434 3.77 -18.18 -13.09
C MET A 434 3.05 -19.45 -12.64
N SER A 435 3.16 -20.55 -13.42
CA SER A 435 2.62 -21.84 -13.00
C SER A 435 3.36 -22.41 -11.76
N HIS A 436 4.68 -22.25 -11.69
CA HIS A 436 5.49 -22.72 -10.56
C HIS A 436 5.27 -21.93 -9.28
N PHE A 437 4.84 -20.67 -9.36
CA PHE A 437 4.43 -19.89 -8.17
C PHE A 437 3.29 -20.54 -7.37
N LEU A 438 2.60 -21.53 -7.95
CA LEU A 438 1.49 -22.26 -7.33
C LEU A 438 1.83 -23.70 -6.93
N ASP A 439 3.09 -24.11 -7.03
CA ASP A 439 3.49 -25.52 -6.78
C ASP A 439 3.17 -25.98 -5.37
N TYR A 440 3.43 -25.15 -4.37
CA TYR A 440 3.11 -25.51 -2.99
C TYR A 440 1.59 -25.59 -2.73
N SER A 441 0.79 -24.73 -3.34
CA SER A 441 -0.67 -24.80 -3.28
C SER A 441 -1.19 -26.11 -3.87
N ARG A 442 -0.58 -26.60 -4.97
CA ARG A 442 -0.89 -27.93 -5.54
C ARG A 442 -0.45 -29.06 -4.61
N THR A 443 0.67 -28.89 -3.92
CA THR A 443 1.13 -29.83 -2.89
C THR A 443 0.13 -29.91 -1.73
N LEU A 444 -0.37 -28.80 -1.24
CA LEU A 444 -1.41 -28.74 -0.20
C LEU A 444 -2.68 -29.48 -0.61
N GLN A 445 -3.12 -29.28 -1.85
CA GLN A 445 -4.28 -30.00 -2.37
C GLN A 445 -4.02 -31.51 -2.48
N LYS A 446 -2.85 -31.90 -2.99
CA LYS A 446 -2.50 -33.31 -3.22
C LYS A 446 -2.30 -34.06 -1.91
N ASP A 447 -1.53 -33.52 -0.98
CA ASP A 447 -1.04 -34.26 0.20
C ASP A 447 -2.00 -34.13 1.39
N TYR A 448 -2.73 -33.00 1.49
CA TYR A 448 -3.63 -32.71 2.62
C TYR A 448 -5.09 -32.51 2.23
N GLY A 449 -5.43 -32.50 0.93
CA GLY A 449 -6.79 -32.25 0.44
C GLY A 449 -7.26 -30.80 0.65
N ILE A 450 -6.33 -29.85 0.86
CA ILE A 450 -6.62 -28.44 1.06
C ILE A 450 -6.73 -27.75 -0.29
N SER A 451 -7.94 -27.26 -0.62
CA SER A 451 -8.18 -26.46 -1.84
C SER A 451 -7.97 -24.98 -1.54
N VAL A 452 -6.93 -24.37 -2.10
CA VAL A 452 -6.61 -22.94 -1.96
C VAL A 452 -7.41 -22.16 -3.02
N LYS A 453 -8.20 -21.18 -2.60
CA LYS A 453 -9.11 -20.43 -3.48
C LYS A 453 -8.73 -18.99 -3.66
N THR A 454 -7.93 -18.42 -2.77
CA THR A 454 -7.53 -17.03 -2.79
C THR A 454 -6.04 -16.89 -3.01
N ALA A 455 -5.64 -16.04 -3.96
CA ALA A 455 -4.31 -15.47 -4.04
C ALA A 455 -4.29 -14.15 -3.26
N VAL A 456 -3.20 -13.87 -2.58
CA VAL A 456 -2.99 -12.62 -1.83
C VAL A 456 -1.66 -12.02 -2.22
N THR A 457 -1.62 -10.72 -2.39
CA THR A 457 -0.38 -9.96 -2.59
C THR A 457 -0.52 -8.60 -1.92
N SER A 458 0.48 -8.22 -1.16
CA SER A 458 0.61 -6.86 -0.63
C SER A 458 1.84 -6.19 -1.19
N ASP A 459 1.90 -4.88 -1.03
CA ASP A 459 2.96 -3.99 -1.49
C ASP A 459 2.97 -3.78 -3.01
N VAL A 460 3.07 -4.85 -3.81
CA VAL A 460 3.11 -4.80 -5.28
C VAL A 460 1.84 -4.18 -5.86
N PRO A 461 1.92 -3.10 -6.65
CA PRO A 461 0.75 -2.36 -7.12
C PRO A 461 0.11 -2.89 -8.41
N GLY A 462 0.77 -3.79 -9.13
CA GLY A 462 0.28 -4.26 -10.42
C GLY A 462 0.75 -5.65 -10.82
N PHE A 463 0.08 -6.21 -11.84
CA PHE A 463 0.27 -7.60 -12.25
C PHE A 463 0.08 -7.75 -13.75
N THR A 464 0.88 -8.62 -14.38
CA THR A 464 0.68 -8.95 -15.79
C THR A 464 -0.62 -9.73 -16.01
N TRP A 465 -1.30 -9.42 -17.11
CA TRP A 465 -2.58 -10.06 -17.48
C TRP A 465 -2.48 -11.59 -17.61
N GLY A 466 -1.28 -12.09 -17.92
CA GLY A 466 -0.99 -13.53 -18.04
C GLY A 466 -1.23 -14.35 -16.77
N ILE A 467 -1.29 -13.72 -15.58
CA ILE A 467 -1.53 -14.46 -14.34
C ILE A 467 -2.98 -14.95 -14.20
N VAL A 468 -3.95 -14.32 -14.85
CA VAL A 468 -5.37 -14.67 -14.72
C VAL A 468 -5.66 -16.11 -15.12
N PRO A 469 -5.27 -16.60 -16.32
CA PRO A 469 -5.50 -18.00 -16.68
C PRO A 469 -4.75 -18.96 -15.75
N THR A 470 -3.54 -18.60 -15.29
CA THR A 470 -2.73 -19.44 -14.39
C THR A 470 -3.45 -19.66 -13.06
N LEU A 471 -3.93 -18.60 -12.42
CA LEU A 471 -4.69 -18.67 -11.17
C LEU A 471 -6.01 -19.46 -11.37
N ALA A 472 -6.80 -19.08 -12.35
CA ALA A 472 -8.12 -19.67 -12.56
C ALA A 472 -8.06 -21.17 -12.90
N GLN A 473 -7.11 -21.60 -13.75
CA GLN A 473 -6.92 -23.00 -14.12
C GLN A 473 -6.34 -23.85 -12.96
N SER A 474 -5.70 -23.20 -11.99
CA SER A 474 -5.25 -23.83 -10.74
C SER A 474 -6.36 -23.89 -9.66
N GLY A 475 -7.57 -23.43 -9.95
CA GLY A 475 -8.72 -23.47 -9.03
C GLY A 475 -8.83 -22.25 -8.12
N VAL A 476 -7.96 -21.26 -8.28
CA VAL A 476 -8.02 -19.99 -7.56
C VAL A 476 -9.15 -19.14 -8.16
N LYS A 477 -10.00 -18.60 -7.28
CA LYS A 477 -11.17 -17.81 -7.64
C LYS A 477 -11.04 -16.34 -7.31
N TYR A 478 -10.22 -16.02 -6.31
CA TYR A 478 -10.17 -14.72 -5.67
C TYR A 478 -8.74 -14.19 -5.66
N PHE A 479 -8.59 -12.89 -5.79
CA PHE A 479 -7.32 -12.23 -5.68
C PHE A 479 -7.43 -10.97 -4.81
N ALA A 480 -6.87 -11.03 -3.61
CA ALA A 480 -6.78 -9.92 -2.68
C ALA A 480 -5.50 -9.14 -2.94
N VAL A 481 -5.63 -7.85 -3.18
CA VAL A 481 -4.49 -6.96 -3.47
C VAL A 481 -4.49 -5.82 -2.46
N GLY A 482 -3.41 -5.70 -1.70
CA GLY A 482 -3.14 -4.59 -0.80
C GLY A 482 -1.91 -3.81 -1.27
N PRO A 483 -2.02 -2.89 -2.24
CA PRO A 483 -0.84 -2.22 -2.79
C PRO A 483 -0.21 -1.28 -1.78
N ASN A 484 1.07 -0.97 -1.96
CA ASN A 484 1.74 0.13 -1.29
C ASN A 484 0.97 1.43 -1.51
N THR A 485 1.07 2.35 -0.57
CA THR A 485 0.42 3.67 -0.63
C THR A 485 1.39 4.79 -1.03
N GLY A 486 2.64 4.44 -1.34
CA GLY A 486 3.70 5.38 -1.72
C GLY A 486 3.66 5.84 -3.19
N ASP A 487 4.71 6.53 -3.59
CA ASP A 487 4.75 7.30 -4.85
C ASP A 487 4.73 6.45 -6.13
N ARG A 488 5.23 5.20 -6.08
CA ARG A 488 5.43 4.36 -7.28
C ARG A 488 4.24 3.50 -7.66
N ILE A 489 3.09 3.69 -7.02
CA ILE A 489 1.87 2.90 -7.29
C ILE A 489 1.07 3.40 -8.50
N GLY A 490 1.43 4.54 -9.09
CA GLY A 490 0.63 5.22 -10.12
C GLY A 490 -0.78 5.51 -9.63
N PHE A 491 -1.79 5.22 -10.44
CA PHE A 491 -3.20 5.47 -10.12
C PHE A 491 -3.96 4.22 -9.63
N THR A 492 -3.28 3.20 -9.15
CA THR A 492 -3.90 1.91 -8.78
C THR A 492 -4.98 2.08 -7.72
N LEU A 493 -4.69 2.78 -6.60
CA LEU A 493 -5.67 3.01 -5.54
C LEU A 493 -6.81 3.94 -5.97
N GLU A 494 -6.51 5.01 -6.72
CA GLU A 494 -7.52 5.95 -7.22
C GLU A 494 -8.51 5.24 -8.17
N THR A 495 -7.97 4.41 -9.06
CA THR A 495 -8.77 3.72 -10.09
C THR A 495 -9.56 2.55 -9.52
N TRP A 496 -8.93 1.70 -8.72
CA TRP A 496 -9.42 0.37 -8.35
C TRP A 496 -9.69 0.17 -6.86
N GLY A 497 -9.23 1.08 -6.00
CA GLY A 497 -9.43 0.97 -4.55
C GLY A 497 -10.90 0.82 -4.17
N ASP A 498 -11.23 -0.25 -3.47
CA ASP A 498 -12.59 -0.63 -3.05
C ASP A 498 -13.62 -0.75 -4.20
N LYS A 499 -13.15 -1.10 -5.39
CA LYS A 499 -13.99 -1.33 -6.58
C LYS A 499 -13.77 -2.75 -7.08
N PRO A 500 -14.27 -3.79 -6.42
CA PRO A 500 -14.07 -5.18 -6.82
C PRO A 500 -14.69 -5.47 -8.19
N PHE A 501 -14.01 -6.32 -8.97
CA PHE A 501 -14.43 -6.69 -10.33
C PHE A 501 -13.93 -8.09 -10.70
N TYR A 502 -14.49 -8.67 -11.76
CA TYR A 502 -13.93 -9.86 -12.37
C TYR A 502 -12.85 -9.48 -13.39
N TRP A 503 -11.62 -9.94 -13.14
CA TRP A 503 -10.52 -9.82 -14.08
C TRP A 503 -10.52 -11.00 -15.02
N VAL A 504 -10.77 -10.73 -16.32
CA VAL A 504 -11.04 -11.75 -17.35
C VAL A 504 -9.79 -11.94 -18.21
N SER A 505 -9.43 -13.20 -18.48
CA SER A 505 -8.26 -13.56 -19.30
C SER A 505 -8.37 -13.08 -20.75
N GLN A 506 -7.25 -13.14 -21.49
CA GLN A 506 -7.19 -12.82 -22.92
C GLN A 506 -8.16 -13.70 -23.73
N SER A 507 -8.28 -14.98 -23.37
CA SER A 507 -9.19 -15.93 -24.02
C SER A 507 -10.66 -15.63 -23.76
N GLY A 508 -10.98 -14.91 -22.68
CA GLY A 508 -12.33 -14.69 -22.19
C GLY A 508 -12.96 -15.90 -21.49
N LYS A 509 -12.22 -16.99 -21.31
CA LYS A 509 -12.75 -18.24 -20.72
C LYS A 509 -12.54 -18.31 -19.22
N GLU A 510 -11.47 -17.71 -18.71
CA GLU A 510 -11.10 -17.71 -17.32
C GLU A 510 -11.34 -16.33 -16.72
N LYS A 511 -11.78 -16.28 -15.47
CA LYS A 511 -11.88 -15.05 -14.68
C LYS A 511 -11.66 -15.30 -13.20
N ILE A 512 -11.17 -14.29 -12.52
CA ILE A 512 -10.99 -14.27 -11.07
C ILE A 512 -11.61 -13.00 -10.50
N LEU A 513 -12.19 -13.07 -9.31
CA LEU A 513 -12.67 -11.89 -8.60
C LEU A 513 -11.49 -11.22 -7.89
N ILE A 514 -11.16 -10.00 -8.29
CA ILE A 514 -10.11 -9.20 -7.67
C ILE A 514 -10.71 -8.10 -6.78
N TRP A 515 -10.07 -7.82 -5.65
CA TRP A 515 -10.37 -6.69 -4.80
C TRP A 515 -9.08 -6.00 -4.38
N VAL A 516 -8.92 -4.77 -4.80
CA VAL A 516 -7.85 -3.87 -4.35
C VAL A 516 -8.32 -3.14 -3.10
N ALA A 517 -7.66 -3.34 -1.97
CA ALA A 517 -7.97 -2.67 -0.73
C ALA A 517 -7.75 -1.15 -0.87
N GLY A 518 -8.79 -0.34 -0.63
CA GLY A 518 -8.75 1.10 -0.88
C GLY A 518 -7.83 1.90 0.04
N ALA A 519 -7.43 1.30 1.16
CA ALA A 519 -6.45 1.87 2.08
C ALA A 519 -5.06 1.20 1.98
N GLY A 520 -4.83 0.39 0.92
CA GLY A 520 -3.63 -0.43 0.81
C GLY A 520 -3.54 -1.49 1.91
N TYR A 521 -2.34 -2.00 2.17
CA TYR A 521 -2.11 -3.03 3.21
C TYR A 521 -1.67 -2.43 4.56
N SER A 522 -1.12 -1.22 4.57
CA SER A 522 -0.41 -0.63 5.73
C SER A 522 -1.31 0.12 6.72
N SER A 523 -2.64 -0.03 6.64
CA SER A 523 -3.60 0.75 7.44
C SER A 523 -3.40 0.68 8.97
N PHE A 524 -2.74 -0.36 9.48
CA PHE A 524 -2.47 -0.56 10.90
C PHE A 524 -0.97 -0.63 11.25
N HIS A 525 -0.10 -0.18 10.34
CA HIS A 525 1.34 -0.13 10.61
C HIS A 525 1.69 0.86 11.72
N GLU A 526 0.91 1.93 11.89
CA GLU A 526 1.09 2.93 12.94
C GLU A 526 0.63 2.46 14.32
N GLY A 527 -0.15 1.38 14.40
CA GLY A 527 -0.64 0.83 15.66
C GLY A 527 -1.79 -0.16 15.48
N SER A 528 -2.07 -0.94 16.51
CA SER A 528 -3.20 -1.87 16.56
C SER A 528 -4.54 -1.12 16.62
N LEU A 529 -5.63 -1.81 16.30
CA LEU A 529 -6.98 -1.25 16.41
C LEU A 529 -7.30 -0.77 17.84
N SER A 530 -6.79 -1.45 18.87
CA SER A 530 -6.96 -1.03 20.27
C SER A 530 -6.28 0.30 20.57
N ASN A 531 -5.15 0.61 19.94
CA ASN A 531 -4.39 1.86 20.11
C ASN A 531 -4.94 3.01 19.28
N LEU A 532 -5.32 2.76 18.02
CA LEU A 532 -5.87 3.76 17.11
C LEU A 532 -7.33 4.11 17.44
N GLY A 533 -8.01 3.26 18.20
CA GLY A 533 -9.34 3.48 18.73
C GLY A 533 -10.44 3.57 17.66
N ASP A 534 -11.60 4.00 18.11
CA ASP A 534 -12.82 4.09 17.29
C ASP A 534 -12.67 5.02 16.07
N GLU A 535 -11.78 6.01 16.15
CA GLU A 535 -11.62 7.03 15.07
C GLU A 535 -11.13 6.42 13.77
N LYS A 536 -10.27 5.40 13.82
CA LYS A 536 -9.76 4.73 12.61
C LYS A 536 -10.91 4.14 11.77
N ILE A 537 -11.79 3.40 12.41
CA ILE A 537 -12.97 2.78 11.75
C ILE A 537 -13.99 3.83 11.32
N MET A 538 -14.25 4.84 12.16
CA MET A 538 -15.20 5.92 11.83
C MET A 538 -14.71 6.76 10.65
N THR A 539 -13.40 7.05 10.57
CA THR A 539 -12.81 7.78 9.44
C THR A 539 -12.97 7.00 8.14
N MET A 540 -12.64 5.72 8.15
CA MET A 540 -12.83 4.87 6.98
C MET A 540 -14.31 4.80 6.56
N ALA A 541 -15.23 4.62 7.51
CA ALA A 541 -16.65 4.57 7.20
C ALA A 541 -17.18 5.88 6.58
N ARG A 542 -16.64 7.05 7.02
CA ARG A 542 -16.93 8.35 6.40
C ARG A 542 -16.40 8.44 4.97
N GLN A 543 -15.16 8.07 4.74
CA GLN A 543 -14.55 8.06 3.39
C GLN A 543 -15.34 7.19 2.41
N LEU A 544 -15.82 6.03 2.86
CA LEU A 544 -16.67 5.17 2.05
C LEU A 544 -18.04 5.80 1.77
N GLN A 545 -18.61 6.50 2.73
CA GLN A 545 -19.87 7.24 2.53
C GLN A 545 -19.69 8.40 1.54
N GLU A 546 -18.63 9.18 1.66
CA GLU A 546 -18.29 10.29 0.76
C GLU A 546 -18.06 9.82 -0.68
N LYS A 547 -17.41 8.66 -0.84
CA LYS A 547 -17.21 7.99 -2.14
C LYS A 547 -18.48 7.29 -2.67
N ASN A 548 -19.62 7.34 -1.97
CA ASN A 548 -20.84 6.59 -2.30
C ASN A 548 -20.58 5.09 -2.52
N TYR A 549 -19.76 4.48 -1.66
CA TYR A 549 -19.42 3.06 -1.75
C TYR A 549 -20.67 2.18 -1.73
N PRO A 550 -20.91 1.32 -2.76
CA PRO A 550 -22.22 0.72 -2.99
C PRO A 550 -22.48 -0.56 -2.20
N TYR A 551 -21.46 -1.15 -1.59
CA TYR A 551 -21.60 -2.46 -0.93
C TYR A 551 -21.72 -2.32 0.59
N GLU A 552 -22.45 -3.24 1.24
CA GLU A 552 -22.50 -3.33 2.70
C GLU A 552 -21.23 -3.96 3.30
N MET A 553 -20.52 -4.76 2.53
CA MET A 553 -19.27 -5.42 2.92
C MET A 553 -18.06 -4.58 2.56
N VAL A 554 -17.09 -4.51 3.46
CA VAL A 554 -15.83 -3.79 3.30
C VAL A 554 -14.68 -4.74 3.61
N TYR A 555 -13.68 -4.83 2.73
CA TYR A 555 -12.44 -5.55 2.97
C TYR A 555 -11.40 -4.63 3.61
N LEU A 556 -10.84 -5.03 4.74
CA LEU A 556 -9.80 -4.29 5.42
C LEU A 556 -8.64 -5.22 5.80
N PRO A 557 -7.51 -5.15 5.07
CA PRO A 557 -6.28 -5.82 5.46
C PRO A 557 -5.85 -5.38 6.87
N TYR A 558 -5.42 -6.33 7.69
CA TYR A 558 -4.98 -6.04 9.05
C TYR A 558 -3.56 -6.56 9.28
N THR A 559 -2.58 -5.68 9.08
CA THR A 559 -1.16 -5.95 9.31
C THR A 559 -0.60 -4.93 10.30
N THR A 560 0.13 -5.39 11.31
CA THR A 560 0.71 -4.52 12.36
C THR A 560 2.11 -4.01 12.01
N GLY A 561 2.56 -4.25 10.81
CA GLY A 561 3.86 -3.84 10.26
C GLY A 561 4.40 -4.89 9.29
N ASP A 562 5.46 -4.52 8.56
CA ASP A 562 6.17 -5.43 7.69
C ASP A 562 6.81 -6.54 8.53
N ASN A 563 6.55 -7.78 8.15
CA ASN A 563 6.90 -8.95 8.96
C ASN A 563 6.34 -8.89 10.40
N GLY A 564 5.28 -8.07 10.62
CA GLY A 564 4.71 -7.79 11.94
C GLY A 564 4.00 -9.00 12.56
N PRO A 565 3.92 -9.07 13.92
CA PRO A 565 3.27 -10.17 14.61
C PRO A 565 1.74 -10.07 14.60
N PRO A 566 1.02 -11.17 14.90
CA PRO A 566 -0.40 -11.12 15.21
C PRO A 566 -0.72 -10.17 16.38
N ASP A 567 -1.83 -9.44 16.28
CA ASP A 567 -2.32 -8.57 17.36
C ASP A 567 -3.08 -9.38 18.41
N PRO A 568 -2.54 -9.56 19.64
CA PRO A 568 -3.20 -10.35 20.68
C PRO A 568 -4.46 -9.68 21.24
N THR A 569 -4.67 -8.39 20.98
CA THR A 569 -5.80 -7.61 21.49
C THR A 569 -6.99 -7.58 20.52
N LEU A 570 -6.81 -8.01 19.27
CA LEU A 570 -7.77 -7.82 18.19
C LEU A 570 -9.15 -8.39 18.50
N SER A 571 -9.25 -9.64 18.97
CA SER A 571 -10.54 -10.28 19.28
C SER A 571 -11.32 -9.56 20.36
N ALA A 572 -10.66 -9.19 21.46
CA ALA A 572 -11.30 -8.45 22.55
C ALA A 572 -11.72 -7.03 22.11
N THR A 573 -10.94 -6.39 21.27
CA THR A 573 -11.26 -5.07 20.70
C THR A 573 -12.48 -5.15 19.78
N VAL A 574 -12.56 -6.19 18.94
CA VAL A 574 -13.70 -6.43 18.04
C VAL A 574 -14.96 -6.77 18.82
N GLU A 575 -14.89 -7.64 19.85
CA GLU A 575 -16.01 -7.94 20.75
C GLU A 575 -16.50 -6.66 21.42
N GLY A 576 -15.62 -5.88 22.06
CA GLY A 576 -15.99 -4.61 22.70
C GLY A 576 -16.55 -3.57 21.73
N TRP A 577 -16.12 -3.58 20.46
CA TRP A 577 -16.73 -2.77 19.39
C TRP A 577 -18.15 -3.25 19.09
N ASN A 578 -18.36 -4.53 18.80
CA ASN A 578 -19.64 -5.12 18.43
C ASN A 578 -20.67 -5.06 19.57
N ASP A 579 -20.22 -5.02 20.83
CA ASP A 579 -21.10 -4.75 21.98
C ASP A 579 -21.62 -3.31 21.99
N ARG A 580 -20.85 -2.34 21.52
CA ARG A 580 -21.23 -0.93 21.49
C ARG A 580 -21.96 -0.54 20.20
N TYR A 581 -21.48 -1.00 19.06
CA TYR A 581 -21.97 -0.60 17.74
C TYR A 581 -22.72 -1.72 17.03
N VAL A 582 -23.78 -1.35 16.32
CA VAL A 582 -24.57 -2.23 15.45
C VAL A 582 -24.05 -2.13 14.01
N THR A 583 -23.68 -0.93 13.60
CA THR A 583 -23.05 -0.64 12.31
C THR A 583 -22.03 0.50 12.45
N PRO A 584 -20.85 0.45 11.83
CA PRO A 584 -20.29 -0.74 11.17
C PRO A 584 -20.11 -1.92 12.13
N LYS A 585 -20.49 -3.12 11.69
CA LYS A 585 -20.14 -4.35 12.39
C LYS A 585 -18.73 -4.77 11.99
N LEU A 586 -17.90 -5.23 12.93
CA LEU A 586 -16.58 -5.79 12.66
C LEU A 586 -16.65 -7.32 12.64
N VAL A 587 -15.91 -7.94 11.74
CA VAL A 587 -15.81 -9.41 11.61
C VAL A 587 -14.37 -9.78 11.32
N ILE A 588 -13.77 -10.64 12.15
CA ILE A 588 -12.45 -11.23 11.87
C ILE A 588 -12.66 -12.41 10.93
N ALA A 589 -12.00 -12.40 9.75
CA ALA A 589 -12.21 -13.38 8.71
C ALA A 589 -10.91 -13.90 8.09
N THR A 590 -11.00 -15.06 7.43
CA THR A 590 -10.04 -15.43 6.41
C THR A 590 -10.42 -14.80 5.07
N HIS A 591 -9.44 -14.64 4.16
CA HIS A 591 -9.71 -14.15 2.80
C HIS A 591 -10.79 -14.99 2.11
N ASP A 592 -10.70 -16.32 2.17
CA ASP A 592 -11.67 -17.22 1.56
C ASP A 592 -13.11 -16.98 2.08
N GLN A 593 -13.26 -16.79 3.41
CA GLN A 593 -14.57 -16.55 4.02
C GLN A 593 -15.16 -15.21 3.56
N MET A 594 -14.36 -14.17 3.55
CA MET A 594 -14.76 -12.83 3.14
C MET A 594 -15.15 -12.81 1.65
N PHE A 595 -14.29 -13.32 0.77
CA PHE A 595 -14.57 -13.33 -0.67
C PHE A 595 -15.78 -14.21 -1.04
N ALA A 596 -15.93 -15.37 -0.41
CA ALA A 596 -17.07 -16.25 -0.68
C ALA A 596 -18.40 -15.59 -0.32
N GLU A 597 -18.47 -14.89 0.81
CA GLU A 597 -19.68 -14.16 1.21
C GLU A 597 -19.92 -12.96 0.28
N PHE A 598 -18.87 -12.24 -0.13
CA PHE A 598 -18.98 -11.13 -1.04
C PHE A 598 -19.46 -11.57 -2.45
N GLU A 599 -18.85 -12.60 -3.01
CA GLU A 599 -19.24 -13.14 -4.32
C GLU A 599 -20.71 -13.62 -4.32
N LYS A 600 -21.11 -14.30 -3.24
CA LYS A 600 -22.50 -14.77 -3.05
C LYS A 600 -23.49 -13.62 -3.09
N ARG A 601 -23.18 -12.47 -2.51
CA ARG A 601 -24.08 -11.30 -2.44
C ARG A 601 -24.06 -10.48 -3.73
N TYR A 602 -22.88 -10.26 -4.30
CA TYR A 602 -22.67 -9.22 -5.31
C TYR A 602 -22.09 -9.75 -6.63
N GLY A 603 -21.62 -10.99 -6.69
CA GLY A 603 -20.89 -11.53 -7.83
C GLY A 603 -21.62 -11.39 -9.18
N ALA A 604 -22.97 -11.53 -9.18
CA ALA A 604 -23.77 -11.39 -10.41
C ALA A 604 -23.82 -9.96 -10.98
N SER A 605 -23.48 -8.94 -10.17
CA SER A 605 -23.57 -7.52 -10.56
C SER A 605 -22.21 -6.85 -10.74
N LEU A 606 -21.10 -7.58 -10.51
CA LEU A 606 -19.77 -7.02 -10.62
C LEU A 606 -19.38 -6.78 -12.08
N PRO A 607 -18.66 -5.67 -12.36
CA PRO A 607 -18.11 -5.41 -13.69
C PRO A 607 -17.01 -6.41 -14.05
N GLU A 608 -16.73 -6.52 -15.34
CA GLU A 608 -15.61 -7.28 -15.89
C GLU A 608 -14.57 -6.31 -16.46
N PHE A 609 -13.30 -6.60 -16.21
CA PHE A 609 -12.17 -5.86 -16.76
C PHE A 609 -11.24 -6.80 -17.53
N ARG A 610 -10.62 -6.29 -18.61
CA ARG A 610 -9.64 -6.98 -19.45
C ARG A 610 -8.47 -6.08 -19.71
N GLY A 611 -7.27 -6.59 -19.58
CA GLY A 611 -6.03 -5.85 -19.80
C GLY A 611 -5.05 -6.04 -18.65
N ASP A 612 -3.88 -5.47 -18.81
CA ASP A 612 -2.84 -5.45 -17.79
C ASP A 612 -3.21 -4.56 -16.61
N PHE A 613 -2.60 -4.85 -15.48
CA PHE A 613 -2.78 -4.13 -14.23
C PHE A 613 -1.44 -3.49 -13.83
N THR A 614 -1.18 -2.31 -14.38
CA THR A 614 0.09 -1.56 -14.20
C THR A 614 -0.02 -0.47 -13.13
N PRO A 615 1.10 -0.03 -12.53
CA PRO A 615 2.50 -0.42 -12.75
C PRO A 615 2.84 -1.78 -12.18
N TYR A 616 3.89 -2.45 -12.72
CA TYR A 616 4.30 -3.79 -12.27
C TYR A 616 5.36 -3.79 -11.15
N TRP A 617 6.07 -2.72 -10.96
CA TRP A 617 7.13 -2.54 -9.96
C TRP A 617 8.45 -3.29 -10.21
N GLU A 618 8.74 -3.65 -11.46
CA GLU A 618 9.97 -4.34 -11.86
C GLU A 618 11.20 -3.44 -11.97
N ASP A 619 11.09 -2.16 -11.68
CA ASP A 619 12.20 -1.20 -11.69
C ASP A 619 13.34 -1.59 -10.72
N GLY A 620 13.06 -2.28 -9.62
CA GLY A 620 14.06 -2.84 -8.71
C GLY A 620 15.01 -3.84 -9.39
N ALA A 621 14.52 -4.61 -10.36
CA ALA A 621 15.33 -5.58 -11.11
C ALA A 621 16.48 -4.94 -11.89
N ALA A 622 16.35 -3.66 -12.28
CA ALA A 622 17.38 -2.94 -13.02
C ALA A 622 18.68 -2.77 -12.21
N SER A 623 18.61 -2.71 -10.88
CA SER A 623 19.78 -2.62 -10.00
C SER A 623 20.61 -3.91 -9.93
N THR A 624 20.06 -5.04 -10.42
CA THR A 624 20.67 -6.37 -10.41
C THR A 624 20.63 -7.03 -11.79
N ALA A 625 20.93 -6.25 -12.84
CA ALA A 625 20.80 -6.70 -14.23
C ALA A 625 21.60 -7.96 -14.57
N SER A 626 22.78 -8.18 -13.96
CA SER A 626 23.61 -9.36 -14.20
C SER A 626 22.96 -10.63 -13.62
N GLU A 627 22.42 -10.55 -12.41
CA GLU A 627 21.73 -11.64 -11.74
C GLU A 627 20.37 -11.92 -12.39
N LEU A 628 19.68 -10.89 -12.85
CA LEU A 628 18.46 -11.03 -13.65
C LEU A 628 18.74 -11.82 -14.93
N ALA A 629 19.83 -11.53 -15.62
CA ALA A 629 20.24 -12.29 -16.82
C ALA A 629 20.53 -13.76 -16.51
N LEU A 630 21.15 -14.06 -15.35
CA LEU A 630 21.34 -15.43 -14.87
C LEU A 630 20.01 -16.14 -14.62
N ALA A 631 19.08 -15.51 -13.88
CA ALA A 631 17.77 -16.06 -13.58
C ALA A 631 16.97 -16.35 -14.87
N ARG A 632 16.92 -15.39 -15.81
CA ARG A 632 16.22 -15.60 -17.11
C ARG A 632 16.79 -16.78 -17.89
N ARG A 633 18.13 -16.93 -17.93
CA ARG A 633 18.78 -18.08 -18.57
C ARG A 633 18.45 -19.40 -17.84
N ALA A 634 18.44 -19.37 -16.50
CA ALA A 634 18.09 -20.54 -15.70
C ALA A 634 16.67 -21.04 -16.01
N VAL A 635 15.71 -20.11 -16.11
CA VAL A 635 14.32 -20.44 -16.48
C VAL A 635 14.24 -21.16 -17.84
N ASP A 636 14.91 -20.61 -18.85
CA ASP A 636 14.96 -21.24 -20.18
C ASP A 636 15.57 -22.66 -20.12
N GLN A 637 16.64 -22.83 -19.35
CA GLN A 637 17.31 -24.13 -19.20
C GLN A 637 16.46 -25.14 -18.40
N LEU A 638 15.75 -24.69 -17.35
CA LEU A 638 14.83 -25.54 -16.59
C LEU A 638 13.70 -26.06 -17.49
N ILE A 639 13.05 -25.16 -18.25
CA ILE A 639 11.98 -25.54 -19.19
C ILE A 639 12.48 -26.53 -20.24
N GLN A 640 13.67 -26.30 -20.81
CA GLN A 640 14.28 -27.21 -21.76
C GLN A 640 14.60 -28.57 -21.14
N GLY A 641 15.16 -28.56 -19.93
CA GLY A 641 15.48 -29.79 -19.20
C GLY A 641 14.23 -30.63 -18.89
N GLU A 642 13.16 -30.00 -18.40
CA GLU A 642 11.88 -30.68 -18.12
C GLU A 642 11.26 -31.31 -19.39
N ALA A 643 11.30 -30.56 -20.50
CA ALA A 643 10.81 -31.07 -21.78
C ALA A 643 11.65 -32.27 -22.28
N LEU A 644 12.97 -32.24 -22.12
CA LEU A 644 13.87 -33.37 -22.47
C LEU A 644 13.60 -34.58 -21.59
N TRP A 645 13.47 -34.41 -20.27
CA TRP A 645 13.12 -35.51 -19.38
C TRP A 645 11.76 -36.13 -19.74
N SER A 646 10.75 -35.27 -20.01
CA SER A 646 9.43 -35.76 -20.41
C SER A 646 9.43 -36.58 -21.71
N ALA A 647 10.27 -36.18 -22.68
CA ALA A 647 10.35 -36.83 -23.99
C ALA A 647 11.19 -38.13 -23.94
N ARG A 648 12.22 -38.22 -23.09
CA ARG A 648 13.26 -39.25 -23.14
C ARG A 648 13.22 -40.26 -21.99
N ALA A 649 13.02 -39.79 -20.77
CA ALA A 649 13.08 -40.62 -19.55
C ALA A 649 12.16 -40.07 -18.43
N PRO A 650 10.83 -40.05 -18.61
CA PRO A 650 9.91 -39.44 -17.63
C PRO A 650 9.95 -40.16 -16.26
N GLY A 651 10.33 -41.47 -16.23
CA GLY A 651 10.47 -42.25 -14.99
C GLY A 651 11.66 -41.81 -14.11
N ASP A 652 12.68 -41.20 -14.72
CA ASP A 652 13.90 -40.80 -14.03
C ASP A 652 13.97 -39.29 -13.74
N TYR A 653 12.84 -38.57 -13.93
CA TYR A 653 12.75 -37.15 -13.70
C TYR A 653 13.11 -36.74 -12.28
N PRO A 654 14.17 -35.96 -12.06
CA PRO A 654 14.66 -35.64 -10.71
C PRO A 654 13.82 -34.48 -10.10
N ARG A 655 12.58 -34.82 -9.74
CA ARG A 655 11.58 -33.85 -9.25
C ARG A 655 12.11 -32.94 -8.15
N GLY A 656 12.74 -33.49 -7.11
CA GLY A 656 13.21 -32.71 -5.97
C GLY A 656 14.25 -31.64 -6.32
N ASP A 657 15.11 -31.94 -7.31
CA ASP A 657 16.13 -31.01 -7.78
C ASP A 657 15.48 -29.86 -8.59
N TYR A 658 14.44 -30.18 -9.42
CA TYR A 658 13.67 -29.16 -10.13
C TYR A 658 12.83 -28.31 -9.18
N ASP A 659 12.14 -28.95 -8.20
CA ASP A 659 11.37 -28.21 -7.19
C ASP A 659 12.27 -27.21 -6.40
N ALA A 660 13.53 -27.58 -6.13
CA ALA A 660 14.49 -26.69 -5.48
C ALA A 660 14.91 -25.53 -6.40
N ALA A 661 15.22 -25.80 -7.67
CA ALA A 661 15.63 -24.78 -8.61
C ALA A 661 14.50 -23.79 -8.95
N TRP A 662 13.27 -24.27 -9.11
CA TRP A 662 12.09 -23.39 -9.29
C TRP A 662 11.78 -22.58 -8.04
N ARG A 663 12.05 -23.09 -6.84
CA ARG A 663 11.93 -22.32 -5.60
C ARG A 663 12.95 -21.17 -5.56
N ASP A 664 14.19 -21.39 -5.98
CA ASP A 664 15.19 -20.34 -6.07
C ASP A 664 14.76 -19.24 -7.05
N ILE A 665 14.16 -19.60 -8.21
CA ILE A 665 13.55 -18.63 -9.14
C ILE A 665 12.41 -17.86 -8.48
N ALA A 666 11.50 -18.54 -7.76
CA ALA A 666 10.41 -17.88 -7.06
C ALA A 666 10.91 -16.87 -6.01
N PHE A 667 11.96 -17.19 -5.25
CA PHE A 667 12.59 -16.25 -4.32
C PHE A 667 13.33 -15.11 -5.02
N TRP A 668 13.84 -15.35 -6.24
CA TRP A 668 14.43 -14.30 -7.05
C TRP A 668 13.37 -13.31 -7.55
N ASP A 669 12.24 -13.79 -8.05
CA ASP A 669 11.13 -12.99 -8.59
C ASP A 669 10.25 -12.34 -7.50
N GLU A 670 10.54 -12.60 -6.23
CA GLU A 670 9.87 -12.00 -5.09
C GLU A 670 10.26 -10.51 -4.96
N HIS A 671 9.32 -9.67 -4.50
CA HIS A 671 9.37 -8.21 -4.59
C HIS A 671 10.40 -7.49 -3.70
N SER A 672 10.93 -8.16 -2.65
CA SER A 672 11.90 -7.54 -1.71
C SER A 672 13.29 -7.41 -2.36
N TRP A 673 13.48 -6.38 -3.17
CA TRP A 673 14.72 -6.08 -3.86
C TRP A 673 15.62 -5.20 -3.03
N GLY A 674 16.80 -5.70 -2.68
CA GLY A 674 17.80 -4.97 -1.91
C GLY A 674 17.54 -5.00 -0.40
N ALA A 675 17.99 -3.96 0.26
CA ALA A 675 17.83 -3.70 1.68
C ALA A 675 17.34 -2.28 1.91
N ASP A 676 16.61 -2.02 2.99
CA ASP A 676 16.03 -0.71 3.32
C ASP A 676 17.07 0.42 3.24
N LYS A 677 18.28 0.18 3.75
CA LYS A 677 19.37 1.16 3.75
C LYS A 677 20.25 1.17 2.48
N SER A 678 19.85 0.52 1.41
CA SER A 678 20.66 0.40 0.19
C SER A 678 21.04 1.74 -0.45
N VAL A 679 20.20 2.77 -0.32
CA VAL A 679 20.43 4.10 -0.88
C VAL A 679 21.24 4.97 0.08
N ASP A 680 20.83 5.03 1.35
CA ASP A 680 21.39 5.97 2.33
C ASP A 680 22.69 5.46 2.93
N GLU A 681 22.77 4.16 3.22
CA GLU A 681 23.91 3.52 3.92
C GLU A 681 24.33 2.20 3.24
N PRO A 682 24.73 2.21 1.95
CA PRO A 682 24.98 1.00 1.16
C PRO A 682 26.12 0.13 1.70
N ASP A 683 26.98 0.69 2.54
CA ASP A 683 28.14 0.00 3.10
C ASP A 683 27.89 -0.71 4.43
N LEU A 684 26.70 -0.60 5.00
CA LEU A 684 26.34 -1.32 6.22
C LEU A 684 26.48 -2.84 6.03
N PRO A 685 27.02 -3.56 7.03
CA PRO A 685 27.17 -5.02 6.96
C PRO A 685 25.87 -5.75 6.65
N ILE A 686 24.74 -5.30 7.24
CA ILE A 686 23.41 -5.90 7.01
C ILE A 686 22.97 -5.74 5.55
N VAL A 687 23.17 -4.56 4.94
CA VAL A 687 22.83 -4.29 3.54
C VAL A 687 23.59 -5.25 2.62
N LYS A 688 24.91 -5.37 2.82
CA LYS A 688 25.73 -6.29 2.02
C LYS A 688 25.30 -7.75 2.20
N GLN A 689 24.93 -8.14 3.40
CA GLN A 689 24.50 -9.49 3.74
C GLN A 689 23.15 -9.83 3.08
N GLU A 690 22.18 -8.91 3.10
CA GLU A 690 20.87 -9.09 2.46
C GLU A 690 20.99 -9.17 0.94
N TRP A 691 21.78 -8.30 0.31
CA TRP A 691 22.07 -8.34 -1.13
C TRP A 691 22.75 -9.64 -1.55
N GLU A 692 23.76 -10.10 -0.82
CA GLU A 692 24.45 -11.37 -1.12
C GLU A 692 23.49 -12.57 -0.98
N PHE A 693 22.59 -12.54 -0.01
CA PHE A 693 21.59 -13.58 0.16
C PHE A 693 20.58 -13.60 -1.00
N LYS A 694 20.04 -12.44 -1.39
CA LYS A 694 19.13 -12.31 -2.55
C LYS A 694 19.80 -12.76 -3.85
N ARG A 695 21.04 -12.29 -4.08
CA ARG A 695 21.86 -12.66 -5.24
C ARG A 695 22.05 -14.18 -5.38
N LYS A 696 22.24 -14.84 -4.26
CA LYS A 696 22.48 -16.29 -4.21
C LYS A 696 21.35 -17.10 -4.87
N PHE A 697 20.11 -16.67 -4.78
CA PHE A 697 19.00 -17.35 -5.44
C PHE A 697 19.19 -17.42 -6.96
N ALA A 698 19.55 -16.32 -7.61
CA ALA A 698 19.82 -16.33 -9.07
C ALA A 698 21.03 -17.19 -9.44
N VAL A 699 22.11 -17.14 -8.63
CA VAL A 699 23.33 -17.91 -8.86
C VAL A 699 23.08 -19.42 -8.68
N ASP A 700 22.40 -19.80 -7.62
CA ASP A 700 22.08 -21.21 -7.32
C ASP A 700 21.09 -21.78 -8.36
N ALA A 701 20.08 -21.00 -8.75
CA ALA A 701 19.17 -21.38 -9.83
C ALA A 701 19.89 -21.60 -11.15
N ALA A 702 20.80 -20.68 -11.54
CA ALA A 702 21.57 -20.81 -12.79
C ALA A 702 22.44 -22.05 -12.78
N LYS A 703 23.13 -22.33 -11.67
CA LYS A 703 23.96 -23.51 -11.52
C LYS A 703 23.14 -24.78 -11.60
N SER A 704 22.04 -24.85 -10.85
CA SER A 704 21.15 -26.02 -10.83
C SER A 704 20.52 -26.27 -12.20
N ALA A 705 20.09 -25.21 -12.89
CA ALA A 705 19.51 -25.31 -14.22
C ALA A 705 20.51 -25.86 -15.26
N GLU A 706 21.76 -25.40 -15.24
CA GLU A 706 22.82 -25.90 -16.11
C GLU A 706 23.08 -27.40 -15.85
N GLU A 707 23.21 -27.80 -14.58
CA GLU A 707 23.44 -29.20 -14.20
C GLU A 707 22.26 -30.10 -14.59
N LEU A 708 21.02 -29.64 -14.36
CA LEU A 708 19.80 -30.38 -14.69
C LEU A 708 19.62 -30.55 -16.20
N LEU A 709 19.87 -29.49 -16.99
CA LEU A 709 19.84 -29.56 -18.44
C LEU A 709 20.92 -30.51 -18.97
N ALA A 710 22.16 -30.43 -18.46
CA ALA A 710 23.25 -31.34 -18.83
C ALA A 710 22.90 -32.78 -18.55
N ARG A 711 22.31 -33.11 -17.39
CA ARG A 711 21.80 -34.45 -17.04
C ARG A 711 20.71 -34.92 -18.00
N ALA A 712 19.76 -34.06 -18.33
CA ALA A 712 18.70 -34.36 -19.30
C ALA A 712 19.26 -34.66 -20.70
N ALA A 713 20.30 -33.94 -21.11
CA ALA A 713 20.95 -34.16 -22.41
C ALA A 713 21.87 -35.40 -22.45
N ALA A 714 22.48 -35.77 -21.33
CA ALA A 714 23.51 -36.86 -21.22
C ALA A 714 22.94 -38.28 -21.27
N THR A 715 21.69 -38.50 -21.56
CA THR A 715 21.02 -39.81 -21.54
C THR A 715 21.45 -40.78 -22.68
N ALA A 716 22.40 -40.39 -23.53
CA ALA A 716 23.02 -41.25 -24.53
C ALA A 716 24.50 -41.57 -24.17
N PRO A 717 25.02 -42.78 -24.43
CA PRO A 717 26.43 -43.08 -24.22
C PRO A 717 27.31 -42.13 -25.09
N ASP A 718 28.36 -41.60 -24.51
CA ASP A 718 29.36 -40.75 -25.16
C ASP A 718 30.20 -41.55 -26.20
N SER A 719 29.52 -42.00 -27.24
CA SER A 719 30.15 -42.96 -28.16
C SER A 719 30.90 -42.33 -29.35
N GLU A 720 30.67 -41.05 -29.68
CA GLU A 720 31.38 -40.40 -30.75
C GLU A 720 31.56 -38.90 -30.47
N ARG A 721 32.83 -38.43 -30.35
CA ARG A 721 33.22 -37.06 -29.97
C ARG A 721 32.85 -35.97 -30.99
N THR A 722 32.29 -36.35 -32.14
CA THR A 722 32.02 -35.42 -33.27
C THR A 722 30.54 -35.37 -33.66
N THR A 723 29.67 -35.94 -32.84
CA THR A 723 28.22 -36.02 -33.10
C THR A 723 27.45 -35.18 -32.10
N PHE A 724 26.52 -34.33 -32.58
CA PHE A 724 25.67 -33.47 -31.78
C PHE A 724 24.21 -33.67 -32.18
N ASP A 725 23.34 -33.86 -31.21
CA ASP A 725 21.91 -33.87 -31.42
C ASP A 725 21.31 -32.50 -31.02
N VAL A 726 20.66 -31.84 -31.99
CA VAL A 726 19.97 -30.56 -31.79
C VAL A 726 18.50 -30.82 -31.61
N TYR A 727 17.97 -30.56 -30.42
CA TYR A 727 16.57 -30.80 -30.06
C TYR A 727 15.72 -29.56 -30.30
N ASN A 728 14.57 -29.73 -30.93
CA ASN A 728 13.50 -28.73 -30.98
C ASN A 728 12.38 -29.16 -30.05
N LEU A 729 12.19 -28.42 -28.98
CA LEU A 729 11.15 -28.66 -27.96
C LEU A 729 9.84 -27.92 -28.23
N SER A 730 9.76 -27.20 -29.36
CA SER A 730 8.55 -26.52 -29.81
C SER A 730 7.63 -27.46 -30.58
N SER A 731 6.36 -27.14 -30.70
CA SER A 731 5.34 -27.86 -31.48
C SER A 731 5.32 -27.52 -32.96
N TRP A 732 6.31 -26.76 -33.46
CA TRP A 732 6.50 -26.40 -34.86
C TRP A 732 7.94 -26.60 -35.32
N PRO A 733 8.20 -26.77 -36.63
CA PRO A 733 9.58 -26.89 -37.14
C PRO A 733 10.38 -25.60 -36.86
N ARG A 734 11.64 -25.72 -36.48
CA ARG A 734 12.52 -24.57 -36.23
C ARG A 734 13.74 -24.59 -37.12
N THR A 735 14.15 -23.41 -37.56
CA THR A 735 15.47 -23.11 -38.10
C THR A 735 16.11 -22.09 -37.18
N ASP A 736 17.32 -22.40 -36.67
CA ASP A 736 18.00 -21.55 -35.71
C ASP A 736 19.51 -21.70 -35.78
N VAL A 737 20.24 -20.75 -35.19
CA VAL A 737 21.68 -20.83 -35.01
C VAL A 737 21.97 -21.49 -33.67
N VAL A 738 22.71 -22.60 -33.70
CA VAL A 738 23.15 -23.35 -32.52
C VAL A 738 24.63 -23.11 -32.29
N LEU A 739 25.03 -22.80 -31.06
CA LEU A 739 26.43 -22.67 -30.66
C LEU A 739 26.96 -23.99 -30.08
N LEU A 740 27.92 -24.58 -30.74
CA LEU A 740 28.60 -25.80 -30.28
C LEU A 740 29.85 -25.41 -29.49
N ASP A 741 30.03 -26.03 -28.30
CA ASP A 741 31.16 -25.76 -27.41
C ASP A 741 32.52 -25.99 -28.12
N ALA A 742 33.39 -25.02 -28.00
CA ALA A 742 34.77 -25.04 -28.56
C ALA A 742 35.55 -26.30 -28.16
N LYS A 743 35.42 -26.72 -26.90
CA LYS A 743 36.14 -27.91 -26.37
C LYS A 743 35.63 -29.23 -26.97
N LYS A 744 34.35 -29.27 -27.37
CA LYS A 744 33.74 -30.47 -27.99
C LYS A 744 33.90 -30.52 -29.49
N THR A 745 34.17 -29.41 -30.16
CA THR A 745 34.40 -29.34 -31.60
C THR A 745 35.87 -29.45 -31.98
N PHE A 746 36.82 -29.41 -31.03
CA PHE A 746 38.26 -29.62 -31.19
C PHE A 746 38.93 -28.76 -32.31
N GLY A 747 38.32 -27.63 -32.68
CA GLY A 747 38.82 -26.76 -33.78
C GLY A 747 38.35 -27.18 -35.17
N ASP A 748 37.54 -28.20 -35.31
CA ASP A 748 36.92 -28.61 -36.56
C ASP A 748 35.73 -27.69 -36.92
N ASP A 749 35.66 -27.27 -38.20
CA ASP A 749 34.69 -26.26 -38.67
C ASP A 749 33.67 -26.80 -39.67
N ALA A 750 33.92 -27.98 -40.29
CA ALA A 750 32.97 -28.57 -41.21
C ALA A 750 31.86 -29.29 -40.47
N VAL A 751 30.58 -28.92 -40.76
CA VAL A 751 29.39 -29.55 -40.18
C VAL A 751 28.56 -30.14 -41.31
N ALA A 752 28.00 -31.34 -41.06
CA ALA A 752 27.06 -31.98 -41.97
C ALA A 752 25.88 -32.58 -41.16
N ASP A 753 24.74 -32.72 -41.80
CA ASP A 753 23.65 -33.57 -41.39
C ASP A 753 23.43 -34.70 -42.38
N ASP A 754 22.39 -35.51 -42.26
CA ASP A 754 22.07 -36.62 -43.17
C ASP A 754 21.74 -36.16 -44.60
N GLN A 755 21.54 -34.87 -44.82
CA GLN A 755 21.21 -34.25 -46.12
C GLN A 755 22.40 -33.59 -46.79
N GLY A 756 23.51 -33.36 -46.08
CA GLY A 756 24.69 -32.76 -46.62
C GLY A 756 25.35 -31.71 -45.74
N PRO A 757 26.23 -30.85 -46.33
CA PRO A 757 26.90 -29.81 -45.54
C PRO A 757 25.91 -28.78 -44.94
N VAL A 758 26.15 -28.43 -43.66
CA VAL A 758 25.37 -27.45 -42.90
C VAL A 758 26.23 -26.19 -42.72
N PRO A 759 25.64 -24.97 -42.91
CA PRO A 759 26.38 -23.73 -42.74
C PRO A 759 26.92 -23.58 -41.33
N SER A 760 28.22 -23.26 -41.20
CA SER A 760 28.91 -23.09 -39.93
C SER A 760 29.96 -21.97 -39.96
N GLN A 761 30.26 -21.44 -38.76
CA GLN A 761 31.26 -20.40 -38.58
C GLN A 761 31.88 -20.47 -37.19
N ARG A 762 33.21 -20.50 -37.11
CA ARG A 762 33.94 -20.35 -35.86
C ARG A 762 33.88 -18.90 -35.39
N LEU A 763 33.38 -18.68 -34.16
CA LEU A 763 33.37 -17.38 -33.53
C LEU A 763 34.68 -17.05 -32.85
N THR A 764 34.95 -15.77 -32.59
CA THR A 764 36.14 -15.32 -31.83
C THR A 764 36.18 -15.83 -30.40
N THR A 765 35.04 -16.17 -29.80
CA THR A 765 34.92 -16.84 -28.51
C THR A 765 35.35 -18.30 -28.53
N GLY A 766 35.54 -18.88 -29.72
CA GLY A 766 35.94 -20.27 -29.93
C GLY A 766 34.77 -21.24 -30.18
N GLU A 767 33.55 -20.83 -29.96
CA GLU A 767 32.35 -21.63 -30.27
C GLU A 767 32.14 -21.77 -31.77
N LEU A 768 31.55 -22.89 -32.20
CA LEU A 768 31.15 -23.11 -33.60
C LEU A 768 29.66 -22.82 -33.75
N ALA A 769 29.30 -21.69 -34.38
CA ALA A 769 27.96 -21.35 -34.76
C ALA A 769 27.52 -22.18 -35.97
N VAL A 770 26.35 -22.84 -35.88
CA VAL A 770 25.81 -23.73 -36.92
C VAL A 770 24.37 -23.35 -37.22
N LEU A 771 24.02 -23.05 -38.48
CA LEU A 771 22.66 -22.81 -38.90
C LEU A 771 21.94 -24.13 -39.15
N VAL A 772 21.13 -24.56 -38.18
CA VAL A 772 20.39 -25.83 -38.24
C VAL A 772 18.97 -25.58 -38.74
N GLU A 773 18.68 -26.08 -39.96
CA GLU A 773 17.39 -25.81 -40.61
C GLU A 773 16.41 -26.96 -40.39
N ASN A 774 15.10 -26.59 -40.24
CA ASN A 774 13.96 -27.50 -40.22
C ASN A 774 14.11 -28.63 -39.18
N VAL A 775 14.53 -28.30 -37.96
CA VAL A 775 14.51 -29.27 -36.87
C VAL A 775 13.02 -29.62 -36.60
N PRO A 776 12.65 -30.91 -36.63
CA PRO A 776 11.25 -31.28 -36.55
C PRO A 776 10.63 -30.93 -35.20
N PRO A 777 9.28 -30.69 -35.13
CA PRO A 777 8.59 -30.44 -33.88
C PRO A 777 8.81 -31.59 -32.90
N LEU A 778 9.04 -31.26 -31.60
CA LEU A 778 9.25 -32.23 -30.51
C LEU A 778 10.24 -33.35 -30.88
N GLY A 779 11.24 -33.02 -31.70
CA GLY A 779 12.21 -33.97 -32.29
C GLY A 779 13.65 -33.44 -32.26
N ALA A 780 14.53 -34.19 -32.91
CA ALA A 780 15.94 -33.84 -32.98
C ALA A 780 16.49 -33.99 -34.38
N LYS A 781 17.59 -33.28 -34.64
CA LYS A 781 18.40 -33.38 -35.85
C LYS A 781 19.85 -33.63 -35.46
N ARG A 782 20.44 -34.66 -36.04
CA ARG A 782 21.84 -35.05 -35.76
C ARG A 782 22.81 -34.29 -36.68
N LEU A 783 23.85 -33.75 -36.09
CA LEU A 783 24.92 -33.05 -36.75
C LEU A 783 26.24 -33.84 -36.56
N TYR A 784 27.01 -33.86 -37.59
CA TYR A 784 28.36 -34.47 -37.62
C TYR A 784 29.39 -33.36 -37.81
N VAL A 785 30.29 -33.17 -36.85
CA VAL A 785 31.41 -32.21 -36.95
C VAL A 785 32.67 -32.91 -37.31
N GLY A 786 33.38 -32.44 -38.31
CA GLY A 786 34.59 -33.07 -38.80
C GLY A 786 35.64 -32.10 -39.37
N MET A 787 36.79 -32.64 -39.71
CA MET A 787 37.88 -31.89 -40.32
C MET A 787 37.44 -31.28 -41.65
N GLY A 788 37.78 -30.03 -41.88
CA GLY A 788 37.49 -29.32 -43.12
C GLY A 788 37.12 -27.86 -42.90
N LYS A 789 36.89 -27.18 -44.00
CA LYS A 789 36.43 -25.79 -43.94
C LYS A 789 34.95 -25.71 -43.68
N ALA A 790 34.53 -24.70 -42.90
CA ALA A 790 33.15 -24.35 -42.74
C ALA A 790 32.43 -24.15 -44.10
N PHE A 791 31.26 -24.78 -44.24
CA PHE A 791 30.38 -24.51 -45.38
C PHE A 791 29.71 -23.15 -45.14
N GLN A 792 29.90 -22.26 -46.10
CA GLN A 792 29.29 -20.93 -46.03
C GLN A 792 28.16 -20.79 -47.06
N ARG A 793 27.05 -20.21 -46.64
CA ARG A 793 25.92 -19.88 -47.48
C ARG A 793 25.39 -18.50 -47.08
N GLY A 794 24.95 -17.73 -48.08
CA GLY A 794 24.44 -16.39 -47.88
C GLY A 794 25.37 -15.28 -48.37
N SER A 795 24.89 -14.06 -48.30
CA SER A 795 25.56 -12.86 -48.83
C SER A 795 26.12 -11.93 -47.76
N ALA A 796 26.16 -12.38 -46.48
CA ALA A 796 26.61 -11.53 -45.42
C ALA A 796 28.10 -11.18 -45.51
N VAL A 797 28.43 -9.89 -45.47
CA VAL A 797 29.76 -9.32 -45.48
C VAL A 797 29.92 -8.38 -44.28
N ALA A 798 31.04 -8.47 -43.59
CA ALA A 798 31.38 -7.63 -42.46
C ALA A 798 32.70 -6.87 -42.75
N SER A 799 32.73 -5.60 -42.37
CA SER A 799 33.94 -4.78 -42.30
C SER A 799 34.20 -4.34 -40.86
N ALA A 800 35.15 -3.40 -40.67
CA ALA A 800 35.40 -2.87 -39.33
C ALA A 800 34.18 -2.10 -38.72
N ASP A 801 33.39 -1.47 -39.59
CA ASP A 801 32.35 -0.52 -39.26
C ASP A 801 30.97 -0.87 -39.87
N SER A 802 30.89 -1.94 -40.65
CA SER A 802 29.64 -2.29 -41.32
C SER A 802 29.39 -3.79 -41.38
N LEU A 803 28.11 -4.15 -41.37
CA LEU A 803 27.61 -5.50 -41.60
C LEU A 803 26.44 -5.44 -42.57
N GLU A 804 26.53 -6.19 -43.68
CA GLU A 804 25.42 -6.21 -44.64
C GLU A 804 25.19 -7.60 -45.24
N ASN A 805 23.97 -7.83 -45.69
CA ASN A 805 23.55 -8.95 -46.52
C ASN A 805 22.61 -8.43 -47.61
N ASP A 806 21.90 -9.31 -48.33
CA ASP A 806 20.98 -8.93 -49.40
C ASP A 806 19.80 -8.08 -48.91
N ASP A 807 19.39 -8.24 -47.60
CA ASP A 807 18.21 -7.62 -47.02
C ASP A 807 18.52 -6.36 -46.22
N ILE A 808 19.60 -6.39 -45.43
CA ILE A 808 19.90 -5.36 -44.43
C ILE A 808 21.33 -4.87 -44.60
N ALA A 809 21.55 -3.56 -44.43
CA ALA A 809 22.85 -2.98 -44.21
C ALA A 809 22.89 -2.22 -42.89
N LEU A 810 23.90 -2.49 -42.05
CA LEU A 810 24.15 -1.90 -40.77
C LEU A 810 25.49 -1.18 -40.78
N HIS A 811 25.54 0.02 -40.19
CA HIS A 811 26.76 0.78 -40.00
C HIS A 811 26.93 1.20 -38.54
N VAL A 812 28.20 1.14 -38.06
CA VAL A 812 28.58 1.52 -36.68
C VAL A 812 29.47 2.73 -36.73
N SER A 813 29.15 3.79 -36.03
CA SER A 813 29.98 4.99 -35.94
C SER A 813 31.33 4.70 -35.28
N GLU A 814 32.42 4.98 -35.94
CA GLU A 814 33.79 4.87 -35.39
C GLU A 814 34.00 5.81 -34.17
N GLN A 815 33.29 6.93 -34.12
CA GLN A 815 33.46 7.94 -33.04
C GLN A 815 32.75 7.56 -31.76
N SER A 816 31.56 7.01 -31.83
CA SER A 816 30.71 6.72 -30.68
C SER A 816 30.58 5.24 -30.36
N GLY A 817 30.88 4.35 -31.28
CA GLY A 817 30.62 2.91 -31.18
C GLY A 817 29.11 2.56 -31.28
N SER A 818 28.26 3.52 -31.60
CA SER A 818 26.80 3.30 -31.72
C SER A 818 26.44 2.88 -33.15
N ILE A 819 25.33 2.15 -33.27
CA ILE A 819 24.72 1.88 -34.58
C ILE A 819 24.05 3.17 -35.05
N ASP A 820 24.57 3.77 -36.13
CA ASP A 820 24.05 5.03 -36.69
C ASP A 820 23.20 4.82 -37.96
N SER A 821 23.19 3.60 -38.51
CA SER A 821 22.36 3.26 -39.66
C SER A 821 21.98 1.79 -39.66
N VAL A 822 20.70 1.50 -39.77
CA VAL A 822 20.15 0.18 -40.11
C VAL A 822 19.18 0.36 -41.27
N ARG A 823 19.53 -0.11 -42.46
CA ARG A 823 18.76 0.06 -43.69
C ARG A 823 18.16 -1.25 -44.14
N TRP A 824 16.85 -1.29 -44.33
CA TRP A 824 16.17 -2.37 -45.03
C TRP A 824 16.22 -2.12 -46.53
N LYS A 825 17.04 -2.86 -47.24
CA LYS A 825 17.37 -2.62 -48.65
C LYS A 825 16.18 -2.72 -49.58
N ALA A 826 15.35 -3.77 -49.41
CA ALA A 826 14.19 -4.02 -50.26
C ALA A 826 13.13 -2.90 -50.25
N LYS A 827 12.98 -2.23 -49.09
CA LYS A 827 12.04 -1.11 -48.92
C LYS A 827 12.70 0.26 -48.89
N ASN A 828 14.02 0.30 -48.86
CA ASN A 828 14.83 1.52 -48.73
C ASN A 828 14.43 2.37 -47.50
N ILE A 829 14.16 1.69 -46.35
CA ILE A 829 13.74 2.31 -45.08
C ILE A 829 14.92 2.30 -44.14
N SER A 830 15.22 3.45 -43.47
CA SER A 830 16.04 3.48 -42.27
C SER A 830 15.21 2.96 -41.06
N LEU A 831 15.82 2.09 -40.27
CA LEU A 831 15.25 1.55 -39.04
C LEU A 831 15.82 2.22 -37.77
N VAL A 832 16.72 3.20 -37.97
CA VAL A 832 17.34 4.04 -36.94
C VAL A 832 17.04 5.49 -37.28
N ASP A 833 16.59 6.27 -36.30
CA ASP A 833 16.27 7.69 -36.41
C ASP A 833 17.55 8.56 -36.34
#